data_a01d13a4bbc97b70219864e185850618
#
_entry.id   a01d13a4bbc97b70219864e185850618
#
_cell.length_a   1.000
_cell.length_b   1.000
_cell.length_c   1.000
_cell.angle_alpha   90.00
_cell.angle_beta   90.00
_cell.angle_gamma   90.00
#
_symmetry.space_group_name_H-M   'P 1'
#
loop_
_entity.id
_entity.type
_entity.pdbx_description
1 polymer ?
#
loop_
_entity_poly.entity_id
_entity_poly.type
_entity_poly.pdbx_seq_one_letter_code
_entity_poly.pdbx_strand_id
1 'polypeptide(L)'
;MLDVALASLRTQARRFIAPGLAILLGVAFLTTSLVLGTTAVKGLSDSIAGAGAGFSAVISPPSREVGIMPASTLGKVEAVPGVQDVHEVRFAAVRPSGDSSRVVFLTTPPAAGSRSHLVAGRLPASDSEVAITSTTRDSTNLRIGDHVDYAGADGPHRFTVVGVIDTAGDFVFSGGGTYAFTTSAAVAAVSGEDDFAELDVTATAGTDPKTLVAALNTALGDTAMARTGADHAAYLRVQVTGGTDVLRLLLLGFAGIALFVSALVIANTFAILAARRTRETALLRCVGATRRQLLRAMSLEALVVGFAASLAGVATGAALAWAGMRTLAAFDSTEALAGSGLVVRPLDLLGPLLVGTGVTVLASLAPLRRATQVTPLAALRPDLGAPARARTSGTRLGIGVTAALAGAGLLAFGGARHQLLAGLIGGAVSFVGVVLLARVFVPALIRGLGSPVQRLAGVPGELAVDNAVRNRSRTANTATALLVGVTLISTMTVGAATLLRSVDTLLDHKMAVDVVASALPDAALPARVEPLIAAVSGVAETTTLLGAHATVGSLEMDVRGIDVAEVDVIHDDAITSALRSGRAFVSPGVAKDAGVKAGERMRFSGDKGSADLIVEIADNLPAAVLMPLSELRSIASAPGPIAVLARLDTGADSGALMADLESALATTPGVTVSGTAQQRQEFVDILDTVLAVAAALLAVAIVIAVVGVANTLSLSVLERGQEHALLRALGLTRRQLRRAVAVEAGLIALVGGLVGVALGIGYGWAGAHTIAGEEMTVSLGMPWPRLVLIAAAALSAGLLASLLPARRASRTAPALALAQE
;
A
#
# COMPACT_ATOMS: atom_id res chain seq x y z
N MET A 1 -12.14 -48.48 -5.76
CA MET A 1 -12.59 -47.08 -5.89
C MET A 1 -11.46 -46.14 -6.30
N LEU A 2 -10.28 -46.27 -5.69
CA LEU A 2 -9.10 -45.50 -6.05
C LEU A 2 -8.67 -45.78 -7.50
N ASP A 3 -8.68 -47.02 -7.92
CA ASP A 3 -8.35 -47.43 -9.28
C ASP A 3 -9.33 -46.87 -10.32
N VAL A 4 -10.62 -46.78 -9.99
CA VAL A 4 -11.65 -46.18 -10.86
C VAL A 4 -11.42 -44.68 -10.98
N ALA A 5 -11.10 -43.99 -9.89
CA ALA A 5 -10.78 -42.55 -9.88
C ALA A 5 -9.50 -42.25 -10.67
N LEU A 6 -8.44 -43.06 -10.50
CA LEU A 6 -7.20 -42.93 -11.24
C LEU A 6 -7.34 -43.27 -12.73
N ALA A 7 -8.11 -44.28 -13.09
CA ALA A 7 -8.42 -44.62 -14.47
C ALA A 7 -9.21 -43.50 -15.16
N SER A 8 -10.18 -42.90 -14.48
CA SER A 8 -10.96 -41.78 -15.02
C SER A 8 -10.09 -40.51 -15.21
N LEU A 9 -9.15 -40.26 -14.32
CA LEU A 9 -8.20 -39.15 -14.44
C LEU A 9 -7.24 -39.34 -15.63
N ARG A 10 -6.75 -40.57 -15.87
CA ARG A 10 -5.87 -40.86 -17.00
C ARG A 10 -6.58 -40.73 -18.36
N THR A 11 -7.80 -41.25 -18.46
CA THR A 11 -8.57 -41.23 -19.71
C THR A 11 -9.17 -39.86 -20.03
N GLN A 12 -9.42 -39.01 -19.02
CA GLN A 12 -10.13 -37.75 -19.17
C GLN A 12 -9.31 -36.54 -18.69
N ALA A 13 -7.96 -36.62 -18.58
CA ALA A 13 -7.05 -35.61 -18.07
C ALA A 13 -7.30 -34.20 -18.65
N ARG A 14 -7.57 -34.11 -19.96
CA ARG A 14 -7.84 -32.82 -20.64
C ARG A 14 -9.06 -32.05 -20.08
N ARG A 15 -9.99 -32.74 -19.42
CA ARG A 15 -11.18 -32.08 -18.82
C ARG A 15 -10.88 -31.39 -17.50
N PHE A 16 -9.80 -31.80 -16.82
CA PHE A 16 -9.37 -31.25 -15.54
C PHE A 16 -8.34 -30.11 -15.69
N ILE A 17 -7.90 -29.80 -16.94
CA ILE A 17 -6.92 -28.71 -17.17
C ILE A 17 -7.47 -27.36 -16.69
N ALA A 18 -8.70 -27.00 -17.05
CA ALA A 18 -9.27 -25.70 -16.68
C ALA A 18 -9.47 -25.53 -15.16
N PRO A 19 -10.11 -26.50 -14.42
CA PRO A 19 -10.16 -26.43 -12.97
C PRO A 19 -8.78 -26.52 -12.34
N GLY A 20 -7.89 -27.37 -12.83
CA GLY A 20 -6.51 -27.49 -12.35
C GLY A 20 -5.74 -26.18 -12.46
N LEU A 21 -5.86 -25.50 -13.61
CA LEU A 21 -5.23 -24.19 -13.81
C LEU A 21 -5.80 -23.11 -12.85
N ALA A 22 -7.11 -23.10 -12.63
CA ALA A 22 -7.72 -22.16 -11.69
C ALA A 22 -7.24 -22.40 -10.24
N ILE A 23 -7.13 -23.69 -9.83
CA ILE A 23 -6.60 -24.05 -8.51
C ILE A 23 -5.12 -23.66 -8.42
N LEU A 24 -4.32 -24.01 -9.41
CA LEU A 24 -2.90 -23.69 -9.49
C LEU A 24 -2.67 -22.18 -9.32
N LEU A 25 -3.37 -21.37 -10.13
CA LEU A 25 -3.21 -19.90 -10.09
C LEU A 25 -3.65 -19.32 -8.73
N GLY A 26 -4.77 -19.78 -8.18
CA GLY A 26 -5.25 -19.31 -6.87
C GLY A 26 -4.31 -19.68 -5.72
N VAL A 27 -3.76 -20.91 -5.74
CA VAL A 27 -2.80 -21.38 -4.74
C VAL A 27 -1.43 -20.73 -4.94
N ALA A 28 -0.99 -20.55 -6.18
CA ALA A 28 0.24 -19.83 -6.49
C ALA A 28 0.18 -18.40 -5.97
N PHE A 29 -0.94 -17.70 -6.20
CA PHE A 29 -1.16 -16.37 -5.68
C PHE A 29 -1.09 -16.32 -4.15
N LEU A 30 -1.81 -17.23 -3.46
CA LEU A 30 -1.81 -17.31 -2.00
C LEU A 30 -0.39 -17.57 -1.46
N THR A 31 0.35 -18.50 -2.09
CA THR A 31 1.72 -18.82 -1.69
C THR A 31 2.66 -17.64 -1.90
N THR A 32 2.58 -16.98 -3.07
CA THR A 32 3.39 -15.79 -3.38
C THR A 32 3.13 -14.68 -2.35
N SER A 33 1.85 -14.39 -2.07
CA SER A 33 1.46 -13.35 -1.09
C SER A 33 1.95 -13.67 0.32
N LEU A 34 1.85 -14.92 0.77
CA LEU A 34 2.33 -15.32 2.10
C LEU A 34 3.84 -15.25 2.20
N VAL A 35 4.57 -15.80 1.21
CA VAL A 35 6.04 -15.81 1.21
C VAL A 35 6.60 -14.39 1.13
N LEU A 36 6.08 -13.54 0.22
CA LEU A 36 6.49 -12.13 0.13
C LEU A 36 6.14 -11.36 1.40
N GLY A 37 4.94 -11.53 1.94
CA GLY A 37 4.53 -10.89 3.18
C GLY A 37 5.38 -11.30 4.37
N THR A 38 5.69 -12.60 4.51
CA THR A 38 6.58 -13.11 5.57
C THR A 38 8.00 -12.57 5.40
N THR A 39 8.51 -12.52 4.16
CA THR A 39 9.84 -11.99 3.86
C THR A 39 9.90 -10.49 4.18
N ALA A 40 8.92 -9.70 3.76
CA ALA A 40 8.86 -8.26 4.02
C ALA A 40 8.79 -7.95 5.53
N VAL A 41 7.87 -8.61 6.26
CA VAL A 41 7.73 -8.43 7.72
C VAL A 41 9.00 -8.85 8.45
N LYS A 42 9.62 -9.96 8.01
CA LYS A 42 10.87 -10.40 8.64
C LYS A 42 12.03 -9.47 8.28
N GLY A 43 12.17 -9.05 7.03
CA GLY A 43 13.17 -8.08 6.60
C GLY A 43 13.09 -6.80 7.43
N LEU A 44 11.90 -6.21 7.54
CA LEU A 44 11.66 -5.03 8.37
C LEU A 44 11.93 -5.30 9.86
N SER A 45 11.47 -6.45 10.39
CA SER A 45 11.73 -6.80 11.79
C SER A 45 13.20 -7.02 12.09
N ASP A 46 13.93 -7.64 11.18
CA ASP A 46 15.37 -7.91 11.34
C ASP A 46 16.19 -6.62 11.17
N SER A 47 15.74 -5.71 10.30
CA SER A 47 16.31 -4.38 10.10
C SER A 47 16.12 -3.50 11.34
N ILE A 48 14.90 -3.47 11.91
CA ILE A 48 14.60 -2.75 13.16
C ILE A 48 15.30 -3.40 14.37
N ALA A 49 15.37 -4.74 14.42
CA ALA A 49 16.03 -5.43 15.53
C ALA A 49 17.52 -5.14 15.58
N GLY A 50 18.15 -4.81 14.44
CA GLY A 50 19.53 -4.37 14.37
C GLY A 50 19.80 -3.07 15.13
N ALA A 51 18.83 -2.17 15.21
CA ALA A 51 18.96 -0.86 15.87
C ALA A 51 19.16 -0.95 17.41
N GLY A 52 18.90 -2.06 18.06
CA GLY A 52 19.16 -2.27 19.51
C GLY A 52 19.92 -3.57 19.80
N ALA A 53 20.39 -4.27 18.75
CA ALA A 53 21.02 -5.57 18.88
C ALA A 53 22.41 -5.44 19.53
N GLY A 54 22.61 -6.18 20.61
CA GLY A 54 23.88 -6.19 21.35
C GLY A 54 23.91 -5.30 22.58
N PHE A 55 22.94 -4.41 22.78
CA PHE A 55 22.83 -3.58 23.96
C PHE A 55 21.90 -4.14 25.03
N SER A 56 22.25 -3.95 26.26
CA SER A 56 21.47 -4.35 27.44
C SER A 56 20.28 -3.43 27.65
N ALA A 57 20.48 -2.13 27.39
CA ALA A 57 19.44 -1.11 27.41
C ALA A 57 19.71 -0.04 26.33
N VAL A 58 18.64 0.57 25.83
CA VAL A 58 18.64 1.72 24.93
C VAL A 58 17.83 2.82 25.57
N ILE A 59 18.40 4.02 25.66
CA ILE A 59 17.80 5.20 26.25
C ILE A 59 17.47 6.19 25.15
N SER A 60 16.24 6.60 25.08
CA SER A 60 15.72 7.55 24.08
C SER A 60 14.84 8.61 24.73
N PRO A 61 14.57 9.75 24.05
CA PRO A 61 13.63 10.74 24.54
C PRO A 61 12.27 10.14 24.88
N PRO A 62 11.51 10.69 25.87
CA PRO A 62 10.23 10.14 26.30
C PRO A 62 9.13 10.30 25.25
N SER A 63 9.24 11.29 24.38
CA SER A 63 8.34 11.51 23.24
C SER A 63 9.10 11.99 22.01
N ARG A 64 8.47 11.85 20.80
CA ARG A 64 9.04 12.38 19.56
C ARG A 64 9.08 13.90 19.49
N GLU A 65 8.28 14.60 20.27
CA GLU A 65 8.26 16.06 20.34
C GLU A 65 9.54 16.61 20.98
N VAL A 66 10.19 15.81 21.88
CA VAL A 66 11.50 16.10 22.45
C VAL A 66 12.51 15.17 21.77
N GLY A 67 12.98 15.57 20.58
CA GLY A 67 13.83 14.71 19.72
C GLY A 67 15.25 14.46 20.25
N ILE A 68 15.67 15.13 21.33
CA ILE A 68 17.03 15.12 21.88
C ILE A 68 17.01 15.03 23.41
N MET A 69 18.10 14.52 23.98
CA MET A 69 18.29 14.42 25.43
C MET A 69 19.46 15.31 25.86
N PRO A 70 19.31 16.09 26.94
CA PRO A 70 20.37 17.00 27.38
C PRO A 70 21.64 16.27 27.81
N ALA A 71 22.80 16.94 27.68
CA ALA A 71 24.13 16.41 28.00
C ALA A 71 24.23 15.81 29.42
N SER A 72 23.48 16.39 30.38
CA SER A 72 23.42 15.89 31.75
C SER A 72 22.86 14.46 31.89
N THR A 73 22.24 13.92 30.87
CA THR A 73 21.68 12.57 30.87
C THR A 73 22.78 11.51 30.95
N LEU A 74 23.93 11.69 30.26
CA LEU A 74 25.05 10.77 30.26
C LEU A 74 25.57 10.50 31.68
N GLY A 75 25.86 11.53 32.46
CA GLY A 75 26.36 11.36 33.81
C GLY A 75 25.39 10.65 34.75
N LYS A 76 24.07 10.80 34.54
CA LYS A 76 23.05 10.05 35.30
C LYS A 76 23.07 8.54 34.94
N VAL A 77 23.30 8.21 33.64
CA VAL A 77 23.35 6.84 33.15
C VAL A 77 24.62 6.13 33.65
N GLU A 78 25.78 6.76 33.55
CA GLU A 78 27.06 6.21 33.99
C GLU A 78 27.10 5.96 35.50
N ALA A 79 26.39 6.75 36.29
CA ALA A 79 26.30 6.59 37.75
C ALA A 79 25.47 5.38 38.18
N VAL A 80 24.72 4.70 37.28
CA VAL A 80 23.88 3.55 37.62
C VAL A 80 24.73 2.27 37.77
N PRO A 81 24.68 1.60 38.92
CA PRO A 81 25.41 0.33 39.12
C PRO A 81 24.96 -0.72 38.08
N GLY A 82 25.94 -1.35 37.44
CA GLY A 82 25.68 -2.36 36.39
C GLY A 82 25.89 -1.83 34.98
N VAL A 83 26.10 -0.55 34.77
CA VAL A 83 26.53 0.00 33.49
C VAL A 83 28.01 -0.26 33.29
N GLN A 84 28.42 -0.80 32.16
CA GLN A 84 29.81 -1.05 31.80
C GLN A 84 30.33 0.00 30.81
N ASP A 85 29.53 0.30 29.80
CA ASP A 85 29.89 1.21 28.72
C ASP A 85 28.61 1.84 28.13
N VAL A 86 28.75 3.08 27.65
CA VAL A 86 27.66 3.84 27.03
C VAL A 86 28.13 4.30 25.65
N HIS A 87 27.47 3.84 24.61
CA HIS A 87 27.68 4.29 23.25
C HIS A 87 26.77 5.50 22.98
N GLU A 88 27.37 6.62 22.69
CA GLU A 88 26.68 7.89 22.46
C GLU A 88 26.27 8.00 20.99
N VAL A 89 24.97 8.20 20.71
CA VAL A 89 24.45 8.46 19.38
C VAL A 89 24.04 9.92 19.28
N ARG A 90 24.72 10.64 18.37
CA ARG A 90 24.43 12.03 18.06
C ARG A 90 24.19 12.18 16.58
N PHE A 91 23.40 13.17 16.20
CA PHE A 91 23.11 13.53 14.82
C PHE A 91 23.29 15.02 14.61
N ALA A 92 23.96 15.38 13.52
CA ALA A 92 24.03 16.77 13.03
C ALA A 92 23.72 16.77 11.53
N ALA A 93 22.84 17.65 11.09
CA ALA A 93 22.59 17.89 9.68
C ALA A 93 23.62 18.90 9.17
N VAL A 94 24.57 18.46 8.36
CA VAL A 94 25.69 19.28 7.87
C VAL A 94 25.68 19.32 6.35
N ARG A 95 26.50 20.25 5.77
CA ARG A 95 26.67 20.37 4.34
C ARG A 95 28.13 20.41 3.94
N PRO A 96 28.50 19.75 2.82
CA PRO A 96 29.84 19.92 2.27
C PRO A 96 30.07 21.39 1.86
N SER A 97 31.19 21.95 2.27
CA SER A 97 31.60 23.27 1.83
C SER A 97 31.84 23.24 0.31
N GLY A 98 31.01 23.95 -0.45
CA GLY A 98 31.04 23.95 -1.91
C GLY A 98 29.95 23.16 -2.61
N ASP A 99 29.17 22.32 -1.91
CA ASP A 99 27.97 21.67 -2.40
C ASP A 99 26.83 21.89 -1.39
N SER A 100 26.19 23.05 -1.48
CA SER A 100 25.10 23.45 -0.59
C SER A 100 23.77 22.75 -0.86
N SER A 101 23.67 22.02 -1.97
CA SER A 101 22.44 21.27 -2.33
C SER A 101 22.29 19.96 -1.54
N ARG A 102 23.37 19.45 -0.97
CA ARG A 102 23.37 18.13 -0.32
C ARG A 102 23.44 18.24 1.19
N VAL A 103 22.43 17.69 1.86
CA VAL A 103 22.48 17.50 3.32
C VAL A 103 23.13 16.16 3.61
N VAL A 104 24.15 16.18 4.47
CA VAL A 104 24.80 14.99 5.02
C VAL A 104 24.43 14.90 6.49
N PHE A 105 23.91 13.76 6.92
CA PHE A 105 23.68 13.49 8.33
C PHE A 105 24.98 12.95 8.94
N LEU A 106 25.65 13.82 9.68
CA LEU A 106 26.85 13.45 10.43
C LEU A 106 26.41 12.78 11.74
N THR A 107 26.91 11.58 12.01
CA THR A 107 26.52 10.80 13.19
C THR A 107 27.70 9.97 13.71
N THR A 108 27.51 9.35 14.87
CA THR A 108 28.48 8.41 15.42
C THR A 108 28.48 7.09 14.64
N PRO A 109 29.61 6.39 14.57
CA PRO A 109 29.70 5.10 13.88
C PRO A 109 28.69 4.10 14.45
N PRO A 110 28.10 3.25 13.61
CA PRO A 110 27.18 2.21 14.08
C PRO A 110 27.88 1.26 15.06
N ALA A 111 27.17 0.88 16.08
CA ALA A 111 27.70 0.01 17.13
C ALA A 111 28.07 -1.39 16.61
N ALA A 112 28.98 -2.05 17.32
CA ALA A 112 29.34 -3.43 17.06
C ALA A 112 28.12 -4.34 17.23
N GLY A 113 27.69 -5.01 16.15
CA GLY A 113 26.49 -5.85 16.14
C GLY A 113 25.33 -5.28 15.31
N SER A 114 25.42 -4.04 14.85
CA SER A 114 24.50 -3.50 13.84
C SER A 114 24.68 -4.23 12.50
N ARG A 115 23.72 -4.07 11.58
CA ARG A 115 23.85 -4.63 10.22
C ARG A 115 24.83 -3.87 9.35
N SER A 116 25.15 -2.64 9.73
CA SER A 116 26.15 -1.82 9.08
C SER A 116 27.54 -2.43 9.25
N HIS A 117 28.32 -2.50 8.19
CA HIS A 117 29.65 -3.09 8.23
C HIS A 117 30.66 -2.31 7.41
N LEU A 118 31.90 -2.33 7.86
CA LEU A 118 32.99 -1.67 7.17
C LEU A 118 33.35 -2.44 5.88
N VAL A 119 33.25 -1.75 4.74
CA VAL A 119 33.59 -2.30 3.41
C VAL A 119 35.04 -2.06 3.05
N ALA A 120 35.55 -0.88 3.40
CA ALA A 120 36.94 -0.49 3.11
C ALA A 120 37.47 0.51 4.15
N GLY A 121 38.78 0.48 4.38
CA GLY A 121 39.42 1.39 5.33
C GLY A 121 39.23 0.99 6.78
N ARG A 122 38.99 1.98 7.67
CA ARG A 122 38.77 1.82 9.09
C ARG A 122 37.71 2.79 9.63
N LEU A 123 37.25 2.56 10.84
CA LEU A 123 36.40 3.54 11.54
C LEU A 123 37.20 4.77 11.95
N PRO A 124 36.56 5.95 12.06
CA PRO A 124 37.18 7.18 12.57
C PRO A 124 37.68 6.98 14.01
N ALA A 125 38.88 7.44 14.29
CA ALA A 125 39.53 7.37 15.61
C ALA A 125 39.87 8.75 16.16
N SER A 126 39.72 9.81 15.38
CA SER A 126 39.97 11.21 15.78
C SER A 126 38.87 12.12 15.24
N ASP A 127 38.74 13.31 15.85
CA ASP A 127 37.70 14.30 15.52
C ASP A 127 37.87 14.96 14.14
N SER A 128 38.96 14.68 13.44
CA SER A 128 39.27 15.12 12.07
C SER A 128 39.10 14.03 11.01
N GLU A 129 38.54 12.88 11.39
CA GLU A 129 38.34 11.74 10.52
C GLU A 129 36.85 11.44 10.32
N VAL A 130 36.51 10.98 9.11
CA VAL A 130 35.15 10.61 8.77
C VAL A 130 35.12 9.32 7.97
N ALA A 131 34.15 8.46 8.22
CA ALA A 131 33.79 7.35 7.35
C ALA A 131 32.47 7.70 6.63
N ILE A 132 32.36 7.36 5.34
CA ILE A 132 31.18 7.66 4.52
C ILE A 132 30.42 6.38 4.17
N THR A 133 29.13 6.50 3.85
CA THR A 133 28.37 5.34 3.37
C THR A 133 28.77 4.99 1.93
N SER A 134 28.49 3.74 1.51
CA SER A 134 28.65 3.32 0.12
C SER A 134 27.86 4.22 -0.83
N THR A 135 26.65 4.61 -0.45
CA THR A 135 25.75 5.53 -1.16
C THR A 135 26.37 6.93 -1.28
N THR A 136 26.94 7.44 -0.18
CA THR A 136 27.67 8.73 -0.18
C THR A 136 28.87 8.69 -1.11
N ARG A 137 29.68 7.63 -1.05
CA ARG A 137 30.82 7.44 -1.96
C ARG A 137 30.39 7.50 -3.42
N ASP A 138 29.36 6.74 -3.78
CA ASP A 138 28.93 6.58 -5.18
C ASP A 138 28.28 7.86 -5.73
N SER A 139 27.62 8.64 -4.86
CA SER A 139 27.00 9.93 -5.24
C SER A 139 27.98 11.12 -5.26
N THR A 140 29.10 11.06 -4.48
CA THR A 140 30.08 12.16 -4.36
C THR A 140 31.40 11.88 -5.05
N ASN A 141 31.67 10.61 -5.44
CA ASN A 141 32.97 10.12 -5.92
C ASN A 141 34.13 10.30 -4.93
N LEU A 142 33.85 10.49 -3.61
CA LEU A 142 34.88 10.59 -2.58
C LEU A 142 35.60 9.26 -2.39
N ARG A 143 36.90 9.34 -2.12
CA ARG A 143 37.80 8.20 -1.90
C ARG A 143 38.46 8.28 -0.53
N ILE A 144 38.88 7.13 -0.01
CA ILE A 144 39.71 7.11 1.21
C ILE A 144 40.98 7.91 1.00
N GLY A 145 41.23 8.85 1.91
CA GLY A 145 42.31 9.80 1.86
C GLY A 145 41.91 11.21 1.36
N ASP A 146 40.74 11.36 0.78
CA ASP A 146 40.26 12.67 0.34
C ASP A 146 39.82 13.50 1.56
N HIS A 147 39.84 14.83 1.38
CA HIS A 147 39.37 15.78 2.38
C HIS A 147 37.97 16.29 2.03
N VAL A 148 37.12 16.41 3.02
CA VAL A 148 35.81 17.03 2.92
C VAL A 148 35.63 18.06 4.05
N ASP A 149 35.19 19.25 3.69
CA ASP A 149 34.88 20.31 4.65
C ASP A 149 33.37 20.37 4.86
N TYR A 150 32.90 20.18 6.08
CA TYR A 150 31.48 20.33 6.44
C TYR A 150 31.27 21.65 7.17
N ALA A 151 30.22 22.37 6.80
CA ALA A 151 29.81 23.60 7.48
C ALA A 151 29.19 23.24 8.85
N GLY A 152 29.81 23.74 9.93
CA GLY A 152 29.33 23.63 11.31
C GLY A 152 28.92 24.99 11.88
N ALA A 153 28.43 25.00 13.13
CA ALA A 153 27.94 26.18 13.83
C ALA A 153 28.99 27.27 13.96
N ASP A 154 30.25 26.91 14.18
CA ASP A 154 31.37 27.84 14.39
C ASP A 154 32.26 27.98 13.11
N GLY A 155 31.87 27.39 11.97
CA GLY A 155 32.59 27.48 10.72
C GLY A 155 32.85 26.14 10.05
N PRO A 156 33.68 26.11 9.00
CA PRO A 156 33.96 24.86 8.28
C PRO A 156 34.89 23.95 9.05
N HIS A 157 34.50 22.71 9.26
CA HIS A 157 35.29 21.63 9.85
C HIS A 157 35.83 20.71 8.76
N ARG A 158 37.16 20.52 8.76
CA ARG A 158 37.85 19.66 7.78
C ARG A 158 37.97 18.24 8.31
N PHE A 159 37.49 17.26 7.48
CA PHE A 159 37.62 15.85 7.75
C PHE A 159 38.39 15.13 6.67
N THR A 160 39.10 14.06 7.05
CA THR A 160 39.74 13.12 6.15
C THR A 160 38.90 11.84 6.05
N VAL A 161 38.54 11.42 4.85
CA VAL A 161 37.80 10.15 4.63
C VAL A 161 38.73 8.98 4.94
N VAL A 162 38.42 8.19 5.98
CA VAL A 162 39.24 7.05 6.44
C VAL A 162 38.57 5.68 6.17
N GLY A 163 37.28 5.65 5.89
CA GLY A 163 36.56 4.40 5.68
C GLY A 163 35.29 4.55 4.89
N VAL A 164 34.79 3.40 4.42
CA VAL A 164 33.51 3.27 3.75
C VAL A 164 32.69 2.20 4.47
N ILE A 165 31.50 2.55 4.91
CA ILE A 165 30.56 1.69 5.65
C ILE A 165 29.37 1.40 4.73
N ASP A 166 29.01 0.12 4.62
CA ASP A 166 27.75 -0.30 4.03
C ASP A 166 26.66 -0.32 5.11
N THR A 167 25.64 0.48 4.91
CA THR A 167 24.48 0.60 5.79
C THR A 167 23.26 -0.10 5.23
N ALA A 168 23.41 -0.85 4.12
CA ALA A 168 22.32 -1.60 3.49
C ALA A 168 21.67 -2.59 4.48
N GLY A 169 20.37 -2.44 4.66
CA GLY A 169 19.59 -3.28 5.58
C GLY A 169 19.58 -2.83 7.04
N ASP A 170 20.19 -1.69 7.36
CA ASP A 170 20.05 -1.04 8.68
C ASP A 170 18.90 0.00 8.63
N PHE A 171 17.90 -0.20 9.47
CA PHE A 171 16.68 0.62 9.48
C PHE A 171 16.96 2.11 9.76
N VAL A 172 17.91 2.40 10.64
CA VAL A 172 18.24 3.78 11.04
C VAL A 172 18.72 4.61 9.85
N PHE A 173 19.39 3.95 8.89
CA PHE A 173 19.97 4.59 7.72
C PHE A 173 19.19 4.34 6.41
N SER A 174 18.01 3.69 6.48
CA SER A 174 17.22 3.29 5.30
C SER A 174 16.40 4.43 4.67
N GLY A 175 16.36 5.61 5.29
CA GLY A 175 15.57 6.77 4.82
C GLY A 175 16.12 7.53 3.61
N GLY A 176 17.06 6.94 2.83
CA GLY A 176 17.60 7.57 1.60
C GLY A 176 18.53 8.76 1.83
N GLY A 177 18.85 9.09 3.09
CA GLY A 177 19.74 10.18 3.46
C GLY A 177 21.21 9.88 3.13
N THR A 178 22.00 10.93 2.90
CA THR A 178 23.46 10.86 2.81
C THR A 178 24.04 10.89 4.22
N TYR A 179 24.72 9.82 4.63
CA TYR A 179 25.27 9.71 5.98
C TYR A 179 26.81 9.70 5.97
N ALA A 180 27.39 10.30 7.01
CA ALA A 180 28.80 10.23 7.30
C ALA A 180 29.00 10.01 8.82
N PHE A 181 30.05 9.28 9.18
CA PHE A 181 30.28 8.82 10.55
C PHE A 181 31.57 9.40 11.09
N THR A 182 31.53 9.98 12.30
CA THR A 182 32.70 10.54 13.00
C THR A 182 32.55 10.32 14.51
N THR A 183 33.49 10.78 15.31
CA THR A 183 33.43 10.69 16.77
C THR A 183 32.27 11.51 17.34
N SER A 184 31.74 11.12 18.52
CA SER A 184 30.70 11.87 19.21
C SER A 184 31.13 13.32 19.51
N ALA A 185 32.38 13.53 19.90
CA ALA A 185 32.94 14.86 20.15
C ALA A 185 32.94 15.72 18.85
N ALA A 186 33.29 15.13 17.69
CA ALA A 186 33.27 15.85 16.44
C ALA A 186 31.85 16.22 15.99
N VAL A 187 30.86 15.34 16.21
CA VAL A 187 29.47 15.68 15.93
C VAL A 187 29.02 16.86 16.79
N ALA A 188 29.29 16.83 18.10
CA ALA A 188 28.98 17.93 19.01
C ALA A 188 29.67 19.24 18.61
N ALA A 189 30.96 19.21 18.23
CA ALA A 189 31.68 20.40 17.80
C ALA A 189 31.09 21.01 16.52
N VAL A 190 30.64 20.16 15.57
CA VAL A 190 30.04 20.63 14.31
C VAL A 190 28.61 21.15 14.51
N SER A 191 27.81 20.50 15.36
CA SER A 191 26.43 20.95 15.65
C SER A 191 26.39 22.17 16.55
N GLY A 192 27.40 22.37 17.41
CA GLY A 192 27.36 23.36 18.51
C GLY A 192 26.47 22.97 19.68
N GLU A 193 25.93 21.76 19.68
CA GLU A 193 24.99 21.21 20.67
C GLU A 193 25.60 19.96 21.33
N ASP A 194 25.44 19.82 22.64
CA ASP A 194 25.95 18.72 23.44
C ASP A 194 24.89 17.63 23.72
N ASP A 195 23.77 17.67 23.00
CA ASP A 195 22.63 16.81 23.20
C ASP A 195 22.80 15.44 22.56
N PHE A 196 22.06 14.44 23.08
CA PHE A 196 22.07 13.08 22.56
C PHE A 196 20.74 12.74 21.89
N ALA A 197 20.81 12.03 20.76
CA ALA A 197 19.63 11.42 20.15
C ALA A 197 19.27 10.10 20.83
N GLU A 198 20.31 9.29 21.17
CA GLU A 198 20.15 7.98 21.80
C GLU A 198 21.43 7.66 22.63
N LEU A 199 21.26 6.89 23.69
CA LEU A 199 22.37 6.33 24.49
C LEU A 199 22.18 4.83 24.58
N ASP A 200 23.15 4.08 24.05
CA ASP A 200 23.15 2.64 24.02
C ASP A 200 24.00 2.07 25.14
N VAL A 201 23.42 1.31 26.04
CA VAL A 201 24.07 0.86 27.27
C VAL A 201 24.46 -0.61 27.22
N THR A 202 25.73 -0.88 27.46
CA THR A 202 26.25 -2.24 27.70
C THR A 202 26.33 -2.49 29.19
N ALA A 203 25.74 -3.60 29.66
CA ALA A 203 25.75 -3.97 31.05
C ALA A 203 27.03 -4.75 31.43
N THR A 204 27.43 -4.66 32.69
CA THR A 204 28.46 -5.55 33.26
C THR A 204 27.99 -7.00 33.21
N ALA A 205 28.91 -7.92 32.99
CA ALA A 205 28.63 -9.36 32.88
C ALA A 205 27.82 -9.90 34.09
N GLY A 206 26.68 -10.52 33.82
CA GLY A 206 25.79 -11.05 34.83
C GLY A 206 24.68 -10.13 35.32
N THR A 207 24.61 -8.89 34.85
CA THR A 207 23.51 -7.98 35.15
C THR A 207 22.28 -8.32 34.28
N ASP A 208 21.12 -8.51 34.94
CA ASP A 208 19.87 -8.71 34.21
C ASP A 208 19.39 -7.41 33.52
N PRO A 209 19.16 -7.39 32.20
CA PRO A 209 18.76 -6.18 31.46
C PRO A 209 17.51 -5.51 32.01
N LYS A 210 16.53 -6.25 32.49
CA LYS A 210 15.28 -5.70 33.04
C LYS A 210 15.50 -4.96 34.36
N THR A 211 16.37 -5.50 35.19
CA THR A 211 16.76 -4.87 36.47
C THR A 211 17.53 -3.59 36.21
N LEU A 212 18.45 -3.60 35.22
CA LEU A 212 19.18 -2.42 34.79
C LEU A 212 18.25 -1.33 34.26
N VAL A 213 17.31 -1.68 33.39
CA VAL A 213 16.32 -0.75 32.82
C VAL A 213 15.46 -0.09 33.92
N ALA A 214 15.06 -0.85 34.94
CA ALA A 214 14.31 -0.30 36.08
C ALA A 214 15.15 0.70 36.88
N ALA A 215 16.43 0.41 37.11
CA ALA A 215 17.35 1.33 37.79
C ALA A 215 17.61 2.60 36.96
N LEU A 216 17.84 2.45 35.66
CA LEU A 216 18.02 3.56 34.73
C LEU A 216 16.77 4.48 34.68
N ASN A 217 15.58 3.93 34.58
CA ASN A 217 14.35 4.74 34.57
C ASN A 217 14.13 5.50 35.90
N THR A 218 14.57 4.91 37.03
CA THR A 218 14.52 5.61 38.32
C THR A 218 15.50 6.80 38.36
N ALA A 219 16.69 6.65 37.77
CA ALA A 219 17.70 7.71 37.70
C ALA A 219 17.36 8.82 36.71
N LEU A 220 16.72 8.48 35.60
CA LEU A 220 16.37 9.36 34.48
C LEU A 220 15.11 10.20 34.78
N GLY A 221 14.14 9.67 35.55
CA GLY A 221 12.84 10.32 35.77
C GLY A 221 12.09 10.55 34.45
N ASP A 222 11.56 11.77 34.26
CA ASP A 222 10.81 12.15 33.05
C ASP A 222 11.71 12.68 31.90
N THR A 223 13.03 12.72 32.11
CA THR A 223 13.97 13.32 31.13
C THR A 223 14.21 12.41 29.93
N ALA A 224 14.26 11.11 30.17
CA ALA A 224 14.50 10.10 29.14
C ALA A 224 13.92 8.75 29.56
N MET A 225 13.77 7.83 28.63
CA MET A 225 13.19 6.51 28.87
C MET A 225 14.14 5.41 28.43
N ALA A 226 14.52 4.55 29.36
CA ALA A 226 15.30 3.34 29.10
C ALA A 226 14.38 2.16 28.75
N ARG A 227 14.76 1.38 27.75
CA ARG A 227 14.11 0.12 27.32
C ARG A 227 15.17 -0.94 27.15
N THR A 228 14.83 -2.23 27.30
CA THR A 228 15.75 -3.28 26.83
C THR A 228 15.90 -3.20 25.32
N GLY A 229 17.01 -3.66 24.75
CA GLY A 229 17.20 -3.65 23.29
C GLY A 229 16.03 -4.35 22.53
N ALA A 230 15.49 -5.44 23.11
CA ALA A 230 14.33 -6.13 22.55
C ALA A 230 13.02 -5.29 22.64
N ASP A 231 12.80 -4.61 23.76
CA ASP A 231 11.63 -3.74 23.95
C ASP A 231 11.74 -2.48 23.10
N HIS A 232 12.96 -1.94 22.89
CA HIS A 232 13.20 -0.82 21.99
C HIS A 232 12.90 -1.20 20.53
N ALA A 233 13.38 -2.35 20.07
CA ALA A 233 13.04 -2.85 18.72
C ALA A 233 11.53 -3.10 18.56
N ALA A 234 10.83 -3.58 19.60
CA ALA A 234 9.39 -3.72 19.59
C ALA A 234 8.67 -2.35 19.52
N TYR A 235 9.17 -1.37 20.25
CA TYR A 235 8.67 0.01 20.22
C TYR A 235 8.83 0.66 18.84
N LEU A 236 10.00 0.58 18.22
CA LEU A 236 10.25 1.08 16.88
C LEU A 236 9.35 0.38 15.85
N ARG A 237 9.16 -0.95 15.99
CA ARG A 237 8.24 -1.69 15.12
C ARG A 237 6.82 -1.16 15.19
N VAL A 238 6.30 -0.92 16.41
CA VAL A 238 4.96 -0.35 16.60
C VAL A 238 4.87 1.05 16.00
N GLN A 239 5.89 1.87 16.14
CA GLN A 239 5.95 3.20 15.57
C GLN A 239 5.93 3.20 14.04
N VAL A 240 6.69 2.29 13.40
CA VAL A 240 6.80 2.20 11.94
C VAL A 240 5.56 1.56 11.31
N THR A 241 5.00 0.54 11.96
CA THR A 241 3.85 -0.22 11.41
C THR A 241 2.49 0.28 11.91
N GLY A 242 2.45 1.32 12.75
CA GLY A 242 1.21 1.81 13.36
C GLY A 242 0.56 0.80 14.30
N GLY A 243 1.32 -0.16 14.83
CA GLY A 243 0.85 -1.20 15.77
C GLY A 243 0.01 -2.31 15.14
N THR A 244 -0.34 -2.21 13.87
CA THR A 244 -1.08 -3.22 13.12
C THR A 244 -0.27 -3.73 11.95
N ASP A 245 -0.26 -5.05 11.74
CA ASP A 245 0.29 -5.70 10.54
C ASP A 245 -0.60 -5.38 9.31
N VAL A 246 -0.81 -4.08 9.00
CA VAL A 246 -1.71 -3.61 7.92
C VAL A 246 -1.34 -4.26 6.60
N LEU A 247 -0.04 -4.28 6.27
CA LEU A 247 0.45 -4.91 5.04
C LEU A 247 0.10 -6.41 5.01
N ARG A 248 0.32 -7.13 6.12
CA ARG A 248 -0.02 -8.55 6.22
C ARG A 248 -1.53 -8.78 6.08
N LEU A 249 -2.34 -7.94 6.70
CA LEU A 249 -3.80 -8.04 6.65
C LEU A 249 -4.32 -7.75 5.23
N LEU A 250 -3.75 -6.77 4.53
CA LEU A 250 -4.04 -6.50 3.12
C LEU A 250 -3.68 -7.67 2.22
N LEU A 251 -2.47 -8.24 2.37
CA LEU A 251 -2.02 -9.41 1.58
C LEU A 251 -2.92 -10.63 1.83
N LEU A 252 -3.31 -10.89 3.09
CA LEU A 252 -4.27 -11.95 3.43
C LEU A 252 -5.66 -11.68 2.85
N GLY A 253 -6.10 -10.42 2.82
CA GLY A 253 -7.35 -10.00 2.18
C GLY A 253 -7.33 -10.33 0.68
N PHE A 254 -6.28 -9.95 -0.03
CA PHE A 254 -6.11 -10.28 -1.46
C PHE A 254 -6.06 -11.78 -1.71
N ALA A 255 -5.32 -12.51 -0.88
CA ALA A 255 -5.24 -13.96 -0.96
C ALA A 255 -6.61 -14.62 -0.73
N GLY A 256 -7.38 -14.13 0.24
CA GLY A 256 -8.76 -14.57 0.49
C GLY A 256 -9.68 -14.36 -0.72
N ILE A 257 -9.57 -13.22 -1.39
CA ILE A 257 -10.36 -12.91 -2.58
C ILE A 257 -9.94 -13.80 -3.77
N ALA A 258 -8.64 -13.98 -4.01
CA ALA A 258 -8.16 -14.87 -5.06
C ALA A 258 -8.64 -16.31 -4.84
N LEU A 259 -8.63 -16.76 -3.58
CA LEU A 259 -9.15 -18.07 -3.19
C LEU A 259 -10.67 -18.17 -3.42
N PHE A 260 -11.42 -17.11 -3.11
CA PHE A 260 -12.86 -17.05 -3.35
C PHE A 260 -13.20 -17.11 -4.84
N VAL A 261 -12.46 -16.38 -5.70
CA VAL A 261 -12.60 -16.47 -7.17
C VAL A 261 -12.31 -17.87 -7.65
N SER A 262 -11.22 -18.47 -7.18
CA SER A 262 -10.84 -19.85 -7.52
C SER A 262 -11.94 -20.83 -7.11
N ALA A 263 -12.48 -20.73 -5.90
CA ALA A 263 -13.58 -21.55 -5.42
C ALA A 263 -14.83 -21.46 -6.32
N LEU A 264 -15.17 -20.24 -6.78
CA LEU A 264 -16.27 -20.02 -7.73
C LEU A 264 -16.05 -20.72 -9.07
N VAL A 265 -14.83 -20.58 -9.63
CA VAL A 265 -14.47 -21.24 -10.90
C VAL A 265 -14.48 -22.76 -10.76
N ILE A 266 -13.93 -23.28 -9.65
CA ILE A 266 -13.92 -24.69 -9.31
C ILE A 266 -15.36 -25.24 -9.20
N ALA A 267 -16.21 -24.57 -8.38
CA ALA A 267 -17.60 -24.98 -8.18
C ALA A 267 -18.38 -25.00 -9.51
N ASN A 268 -18.17 -23.99 -10.36
CA ASN A 268 -18.81 -23.91 -11.66
C ASN A 268 -18.32 -25.05 -12.59
N THR A 269 -17.02 -25.33 -12.61
CA THR A 269 -16.43 -26.38 -13.48
C THR A 269 -16.85 -27.77 -13.01
N PHE A 270 -16.88 -28.04 -11.69
CA PHE A 270 -17.39 -29.31 -11.17
C PHE A 270 -18.89 -29.48 -11.39
N ALA A 271 -19.69 -28.39 -11.36
CA ALA A 271 -21.11 -28.45 -11.73
C ALA A 271 -21.32 -28.91 -13.17
N ILE A 272 -20.47 -28.40 -14.08
CA ILE A 272 -20.45 -28.80 -15.50
C ILE A 272 -20.06 -30.28 -15.67
N LEU A 273 -18.96 -30.67 -15.02
CA LEU A 273 -18.48 -32.04 -15.08
C LEU A 273 -19.52 -33.04 -14.53
N ALA A 274 -20.13 -32.66 -13.39
CA ALA A 274 -21.18 -33.48 -12.77
C ALA A 274 -22.43 -33.59 -13.66
N ALA A 275 -22.87 -32.50 -14.31
CA ALA A 275 -24.00 -32.52 -15.25
C ALA A 275 -23.75 -33.45 -16.45
N ARG A 276 -22.54 -33.43 -17.04
CA ARG A 276 -22.17 -34.32 -18.13
C ARG A 276 -22.13 -35.80 -17.76
N ARG A 277 -21.81 -36.13 -16.53
CA ARG A 277 -21.74 -37.50 -16.00
C ARG A 277 -23.07 -38.00 -15.45
N THR A 278 -24.16 -37.21 -15.52
CA THR A 278 -25.45 -37.60 -14.95
C THR A 278 -25.96 -38.92 -15.53
N ARG A 279 -25.79 -39.16 -16.83
CA ARG A 279 -26.20 -40.43 -17.53
C ARG A 279 -25.33 -41.60 -17.07
N GLU A 280 -24.00 -41.41 -16.99
CA GLU A 280 -23.05 -42.43 -16.49
C GLU A 280 -23.33 -42.78 -15.03
N THR A 281 -23.56 -41.77 -14.18
CA THR A 281 -23.89 -41.99 -12.75
C THR A 281 -25.26 -42.68 -12.59
N ALA A 282 -26.22 -42.39 -13.44
CA ALA A 282 -27.51 -43.04 -13.45
C ALA A 282 -27.39 -44.54 -13.84
N LEU A 283 -26.61 -44.87 -14.86
CA LEU A 283 -26.33 -46.25 -15.26
C LEU A 283 -25.63 -47.01 -14.12
N LEU A 284 -24.64 -46.46 -13.47
CA LEU A 284 -23.96 -47.09 -12.33
C LEU A 284 -24.94 -47.34 -11.16
N ARG A 285 -25.92 -46.45 -10.94
CA ARG A 285 -26.96 -46.68 -9.94
C ARG A 285 -27.96 -47.77 -10.33
N CYS A 286 -28.27 -47.92 -11.62
CA CYS A 286 -29.08 -49.04 -12.11
C CYS A 286 -28.37 -50.40 -11.89
N VAL A 287 -27.04 -50.44 -11.92
CA VAL A 287 -26.21 -51.63 -11.65
C VAL A 287 -25.95 -51.82 -10.15
N GLY A 288 -26.52 -50.95 -9.27
CA GLY A 288 -26.50 -51.15 -7.81
C GLY A 288 -25.53 -50.24 -7.04
N ALA A 289 -24.88 -49.27 -7.68
CA ALA A 289 -24.03 -48.32 -6.98
C ALA A 289 -24.83 -47.38 -6.06
N THR A 290 -24.45 -47.28 -4.77
CA THR A 290 -25.09 -46.40 -3.82
C THR A 290 -24.67 -44.92 -4.02
N ARG A 291 -25.55 -44.01 -3.66
CA ARG A 291 -25.27 -42.54 -3.67
C ARG A 291 -24.00 -42.21 -2.92
N ARG A 292 -23.75 -42.83 -1.76
CA ARG A 292 -22.55 -42.57 -0.92
C ARG A 292 -21.28 -43.03 -1.65
N GLN A 293 -21.33 -44.17 -2.37
CA GLN A 293 -20.17 -44.65 -3.13
C GLN A 293 -19.81 -43.71 -4.28
N LEU A 294 -20.81 -43.21 -5.02
CA LEU A 294 -20.60 -42.23 -6.09
C LEU A 294 -20.07 -40.91 -5.56
N LEU A 295 -20.63 -40.38 -4.49
CA LEU A 295 -20.12 -39.18 -3.85
C LEU A 295 -18.66 -39.31 -3.40
N ARG A 296 -18.30 -40.42 -2.75
CA ARG A 296 -16.92 -40.69 -2.32
C ARG A 296 -15.97 -40.82 -3.52
N ALA A 297 -16.34 -41.48 -4.58
CA ALA A 297 -15.51 -41.61 -5.79
C ALA A 297 -15.25 -40.25 -6.44
N MET A 298 -16.30 -39.42 -6.63
CA MET A 298 -16.17 -38.11 -7.23
C MET A 298 -15.46 -37.11 -6.31
N SER A 299 -15.64 -37.21 -4.97
CA SER A 299 -14.90 -36.40 -4.01
C SER A 299 -13.42 -36.77 -3.96
N LEU A 300 -13.09 -38.05 -4.19
CA LEU A 300 -11.70 -38.51 -4.29
C LEU A 300 -11.02 -37.96 -5.57
N GLU A 301 -11.74 -37.92 -6.71
CA GLU A 301 -11.26 -37.27 -7.93
C GLU A 301 -10.96 -35.77 -7.66
N ALA A 302 -11.88 -35.07 -6.98
CA ALA A 302 -11.70 -33.66 -6.60
C ALA A 302 -10.50 -33.46 -5.67
N LEU A 303 -10.29 -34.39 -4.73
CA LEU A 303 -9.15 -34.38 -3.80
C LEU A 303 -7.82 -34.54 -4.55
N VAL A 304 -7.72 -35.53 -5.45
CA VAL A 304 -6.50 -35.80 -6.21
C VAL A 304 -6.16 -34.62 -7.14
N VAL A 305 -7.15 -34.12 -7.88
CA VAL A 305 -6.96 -32.94 -8.74
C VAL A 305 -6.62 -31.70 -7.93
N GLY A 306 -7.32 -31.49 -6.80
CA GLY A 306 -7.09 -30.39 -5.88
C GLY A 306 -5.68 -30.45 -5.30
N PHE A 307 -5.24 -31.60 -4.82
CA PHE A 307 -3.91 -31.78 -4.26
C PHE A 307 -2.80 -31.57 -5.30
N ALA A 308 -2.91 -32.21 -6.47
CA ALA A 308 -1.90 -32.10 -7.53
C ALA A 308 -1.79 -30.65 -8.06
N ALA A 309 -2.92 -29.99 -8.30
CA ALA A 309 -2.93 -28.60 -8.74
C ALA A 309 -2.46 -27.62 -7.65
N SER A 310 -2.79 -27.87 -6.37
CA SER A 310 -2.30 -27.07 -5.24
C SER A 310 -0.80 -27.24 -5.04
N LEU A 311 -0.26 -28.46 -5.19
CA LEU A 311 1.18 -28.71 -5.12
C LEU A 311 1.93 -27.97 -6.23
N ALA A 312 1.42 -28.03 -7.47
CA ALA A 312 1.95 -27.26 -8.59
C ALA A 312 1.82 -25.73 -8.33
N GLY A 313 0.71 -25.30 -7.73
CA GLY A 313 0.48 -23.91 -7.34
C GLY A 313 1.48 -23.42 -6.29
N VAL A 314 1.75 -24.22 -5.26
CA VAL A 314 2.77 -23.90 -4.24
C VAL A 314 4.16 -23.74 -4.88
N ALA A 315 4.55 -24.69 -5.74
CA ALA A 315 5.84 -24.60 -6.44
C ALA A 315 5.93 -23.35 -7.34
N THR A 316 4.88 -23.05 -8.10
CA THR A 316 4.80 -21.86 -8.95
C THR A 316 4.81 -20.58 -8.12
N GLY A 317 4.06 -20.54 -7.02
CA GLY A 317 3.99 -19.38 -6.13
C GLY A 317 5.32 -19.09 -5.44
N ALA A 318 6.03 -20.12 -4.99
CA ALA A 318 7.36 -19.96 -4.42
C ALA A 318 8.38 -19.46 -5.46
N ALA A 319 8.29 -19.95 -6.71
CA ALA A 319 9.13 -19.49 -7.82
C ALA A 319 8.83 -18.02 -8.19
N LEU A 320 7.55 -17.62 -8.20
CA LEU A 320 7.14 -16.23 -8.43
C LEU A 320 7.59 -15.30 -7.30
N ALA A 321 7.50 -15.74 -6.05
CA ALA A 321 8.02 -14.97 -4.91
C ALA A 321 9.53 -14.76 -5.02
N TRP A 322 10.28 -15.82 -5.38
CA TRP A 322 11.71 -15.73 -5.61
C TRP A 322 12.07 -14.79 -6.77
N ALA A 323 11.36 -14.89 -7.91
CA ALA A 323 11.56 -14.01 -9.05
C ALA A 323 11.21 -12.55 -8.71
N GLY A 324 10.11 -12.33 -7.98
CA GLY A 324 9.70 -11.01 -7.50
C GLY A 324 10.76 -10.35 -6.59
N MET A 325 11.32 -11.10 -5.64
CA MET A 325 12.40 -10.58 -4.79
C MET A 325 13.66 -10.24 -5.60
N ARG A 326 14.00 -11.05 -6.63
CA ARG A 326 15.13 -10.75 -7.52
C ARG A 326 14.92 -9.51 -8.37
N THR A 327 13.70 -9.26 -8.83
CA THR A 327 13.38 -8.04 -9.58
C THR A 327 13.38 -6.80 -8.68
N LEU A 328 12.82 -6.91 -7.47
CA LEU A 328 12.89 -5.84 -6.47
C LEU A 328 14.33 -5.49 -6.09
N ALA A 329 15.19 -6.48 -5.90
CA ALA A 329 16.61 -6.27 -5.59
C ALA A 329 17.41 -5.58 -6.72
N ALA A 330 16.84 -5.47 -7.93
CA ALA A 330 17.46 -4.74 -9.04
C ALA A 330 17.12 -3.23 -9.05
N PHE A 331 16.26 -2.77 -8.15
CA PHE A 331 15.93 -1.36 -7.96
C PHE A 331 16.60 -0.85 -6.68
N ASP A 332 17.50 0.14 -6.82
CA ASP A 332 18.31 0.69 -5.72
C ASP A 332 17.51 1.17 -4.50
N SER A 333 16.25 1.57 -4.69
CA SER A 333 15.37 2.06 -3.61
C SER A 333 14.86 0.97 -2.63
N THR A 334 15.20 -0.32 -2.85
CA THR A 334 14.67 -1.44 -2.05
C THR A 334 15.74 -2.29 -1.37
N GLU A 335 16.95 -1.77 -1.20
CA GLU A 335 18.09 -2.50 -0.60
C GLU A 335 17.77 -3.05 0.81
N ALA A 336 17.01 -2.32 1.62
CA ALA A 336 16.60 -2.75 2.96
C ALA A 336 15.76 -4.05 2.95
N LEU A 337 14.96 -4.26 1.89
CA LEU A 337 14.15 -5.47 1.69
C LEU A 337 14.96 -6.59 1.00
N ALA A 338 15.91 -6.24 0.14
CA ALA A 338 16.74 -7.18 -0.63
C ALA A 338 17.78 -7.93 0.22
N GLY A 339 18.32 -7.28 1.27
CA GLY A 339 19.36 -7.84 2.13
C GLY A 339 18.92 -9.02 3.03
N SER A 340 17.61 -9.24 3.23
CA SER A 340 17.10 -10.27 4.15
C SER A 340 17.01 -11.68 3.55
N GLY A 341 17.21 -11.86 2.24
CA GLY A 341 17.00 -13.14 1.56
C GLY A 341 15.53 -13.61 1.59
N LEU A 342 15.18 -14.60 0.78
CA LEU A 342 13.84 -15.16 0.75
C LEU A 342 13.57 -16.01 2.01
N VAL A 343 12.58 -15.60 2.80
CA VAL A 343 12.18 -16.33 4.02
C VAL A 343 10.96 -17.17 3.73
N VAL A 344 11.10 -18.49 3.81
CA VAL A 344 10.01 -19.44 3.58
C VAL A 344 9.78 -20.24 4.86
N ARG A 345 8.64 -20.03 5.50
CA ARG A 345 8.21 -20.87 6.64
C ARG A 345 7.46 -22.10 6.12
N PRO A 346 7.56 -23.26 6.78
CA PRO A 346 6.79 -24.45 6.40
C PRO A 346 5.29 -24.17 6.27
N LEU A 347 4.75 -23.30 7.13
CA LEU A 347 3.33 -22.92 7.13
C LEU A 347 2.93 -22.13 5.87
N ASP A 348 3.85 -21.37 5.27
CA ASP A 348 3.61 -20.57 4.04
C ASP A 348 3.48 -21.48 2.79
N LEU A 349 3.93 -22.74 2.87
CA LEU A 349 3.77 -23.75 1.83
C LEU A 349 2.64 -24.74 2.16
N LEU A 350 2.59 -25.25 3.39
CA LEU A 350 1.58 -26.22 3.83
C LEU A 350 0.20 -25.60 3.94
N GLY A 351 0.11 -24.34 4.40
CA GLY A 351 -1.15 -23.61 4.51
C GLY A 351 -1.88 -23.52 3.16
N PRO A 352 -1.29 -22.93 2.11
CA PRO A 352 -1.88 -22.89 0.77
C PRO A 352 -2.20 -24.25 0.17
N LEU A 353 -1.35 -25.25 0.39
CA LEU A 353 -1.60 -26.63 -0.06
C LEU A 353 -2.89 -27.20 0.55
N LEU A 354 -3.05 -27.08 1.86
CA LEU A 354 -4.22 -27.58 2.59
C LEU A 354 -5.47 -26.77 2.26
N VAL A 355 -5.36 -25.46 2.22
CA VAL A 355 -6.46 -24.54 1.91
C VAL A 355 -6.94 -24.76 0.47
N GLY A 356 -6.04 -24.79 -0.51
CA GLY A 356 -6.38 -25.03 -1.92
C GLY A 356 -7.04 -26.37 -2.16
N THR A 357 -6.49 -27.42 -1.53
CA THR A 357 -7.08 -28.77 -1.59
C THR A 357 -8.45 -28.79 -0.89
N GLY A 358 -8.56 -28.22 0.32
CA GLY A 358 -9.80 -28.14 1.07
C GLY A 358 -10.91 -27.37 0.35
N VAL A 359 -10.58 -26.19 -0.18
CA VAL A 359 -11.51 -25.38 -0.98
C VAL A 359 -11.97 -26.12 -2.22
N THR A 360 -11.08 -26.87 -2.89
CA THR A 360 -11.44 -27.66 -4.07
C THR A 360 -12.47 -28.75 -3.71
N VAL A 361 -12.25 -29.47 -2.64
CA VAL A 361 -13.20 -30.49 -2.15
C VAL A 361 -14.51 -29.84 -1.74
N LEU A 362 -14.49 -28.76 -0.94
CA LEU A 362 -15.70 -28.07 -0.45
C LEU A 362 -16.51 -27.47 -1.63
N ALA A 363 -15.85 -26.80 -2.57
CA ALA A 363 -16.49 -26.19 -3.73
C ALA A 363 -17.14 -27.25 -4.64
N SER A 364 -16.56 -28.46 -4.73
CA SER A 364 -17.11 -29.57 -5.52
C SER A 364 -18.30 -30.26 -4.85
N LEU A 365 -18.40 -30.25 -3.51
CA LEU A 365 -19.43 -31.01 -2.78
C LEU A 365 -20.86 -30.64 -3.18
N ALA A 366 -21.18 -29.37 -3.32
CA ALA A 366 -22.53 -28.90 -3.66
C ALA A 366 -22.96 -29.34 -5.07
N PRO A 367 -22.16 -29.19 -6.14
CA PRO A 367 -22.44 -29.77 -7.45
C PRO A 367 -22.59 -31.29 -7.45
N LEU A 368 -21.68 -31.98 -6.76
CA LEU A 368 -21.67 -33.45 -6.70
C LEU A 368 -22.90 -34.00 -5.99
N ARG A 369 -23.30 -33.37 -4.87
CA ARG A 369 -24.53 -33.73 -4.15
C ARG A 369 -25.77 -33.59 -5.03
N ARG A 370 -25.86 -32.52 -5.84
CA ARG A 370 -26.98 -32.28 -6.76
C ARG A 370 -27.03 -33.32 -7.87
N ALA A 371 -25.88 -33.63 -8.49
CA ALA A 371 -25.80 -34.65 -9.56
C ALA A 371 -26.23 -36.04 -9.09
N THR A 372 -25.91 -36.41 -7.85
CA THR A 372 -26.28 -37.72 -7.27
C THR A 372 -27.69 -37.76 -6.71
N GLN A 373 -28.43 -36.64 -6.67
CA GLN A 373 -29.86 -36.61 -6.25
C GLN A 373 -30.82 -36.95 -7.37
N VAL A 374 -30.43 -36.83 -8.66
CA VAL A 374 -31.27 -37.14 -9.80
C VAL A 374 -31.62 -38.64 -9.78
N THR A 375 -32.90 -38.96 -9.95
CA THR A 375 -33.33 -40.37 -10.02
C THR A 375 -32.82 -41.03 -11.33
N PRO A 376 -32.48 -42.34 -11.30
CA PRO A 376 -32.00 -43.03 -12.49
C PRO A 376 -32.96 -42.93 -13.66
N LEU A 377 -34.26 -43.07 -13.40
CA LEU A 377 -35.32 -43.01 -14.41
C LEU A 377 -35.44 -41.63 -15.08
N ALA A 378 -35.30 -40.55 -14.29
CA ALA A 378 -35.33 -39.19 -14.81
C ALA A 378 -34.09 -38.85 -15.66
N ALA A 379 -32.92 -39.44 -15.33
CA ALA A 379 -31.68 -39.25 -16.08
C ALA A 379 -31.65 -39.99 -17.43
N LEU A 380 -32.46 -41.03 -17.57
CA LEU A 380 -32.55 -41.85 -18.80
C LEU A 380 -33.65 -41.39 -19.77
N ARG A 381 -34.58 -40.50 -19.32
CA ARG A 381 -35.64 -39.93 -20.16
C ARG A 381 -35.37 -38.43 -20.41
N PRO A 382 -34.83 -38.05 -21.59
CA PRO A 382 -34.49 -36.66 -21.90
C PRO A 382 -35.72 -35.74 -21.95
N ASP A 383 -36.90 -36.23 -22.29
CA ASP A 383 -38.10 -35.43 -22.58
C ASP A 383 -38.90 -34.99 -21.34
N LEU A 384 -38.65 -35.55 -20.15
CA LEU A 384 -39.34 -35.16 -18.92
C LEU A 384 -38.55 -34.20 -18.03
N GLY A 385 -37.36 -33.82 -18.46
CA GLY A 385 -36.42 -32.98 -17.75
C GLY A 385 -36.51 -31.51 -18.14
N ALA A 386 -37.69 -30.95 -18.47
CA ALA A 386 -37.82 -29.49 -18.44
C ALA A 386 -37.44 -29.04 -17.03
N PRO A 387 -36.35 -28.25 -16.83
CA PRO A 387 -36.03 -27.79 -15.51
C PRO A 387 -37.20 -27.01 -14.96
N ALA A 388 -37.84 -27.57 -13.95
CA ALA A 388 -38.86 -26.82 -13.19
C ALA A 388 -38.28 -25.41 -13.02
N ARG A 389 -38.99 -24.41 -13.54
CA ARG A 389 -38.60 -22.99 -13.43
C ARG A 389 -38.07 -22.79 -12.02
N ALA A 390 -36.74 -22.77 -11.86
CA ALA A 390 -36.12 -22.55 -10.56
C ALA A 390 -36.49 -21.11 -10.18
N ARG A 391 -37.63 -20.96 -9.52
CA ARG A 391 -37.98 -19.73 -8.82
C ARG A 391 -36.77 -19.44 -7.96
N THR A 392 -36.22 -18.26 -8.11
CA THR A 392 -35.24 -17.76 -7.16
C THR A 392 -35.84 -17.95 -5.77
N SER A 393 -35.30 -18.91 -4.99
CA SER A 393 -35.82 -19.20 -3.66
C SER A 393 -35.81 -17.88 -2.88
N GLY A 394 -36.95 -17.45 -2.35
CA GLY A 394 -37.06 -16.22 -1.55
C GLY A 394 -36.05 -16.19 -0.42
N THR A 395 -35.71 -17.36 0.13
CA THR A 395 -34.64 -17.53 1.13
C THR A 395 -33.27 -17.09 0.63
N ARG A 396 -32.90 -17.42 -0.62
CA ARG A 396 -31.62 -17.03 -1.19
C ARG A 396 -31.55 -15.52 -1.45
N LEU A 397 -32.64 -14.93 -1.92
CA LEU A 397 -32.76 -13.48 -2.09
C LEU A 397 -32.68 -12.77 -0.73
N GLY A 398 -33.39 -13.28 0.27
CA GLY A 398 -33.33 -12.78 1.65
C GLY A 398 -31.90 -12.81 2.21
N ILE A 399 -31.21 -13.97 2.13
CA ILE A 399 -29.83 -14.10 2.60
C ILE A 399 -28.91 -13.12 1.85
N GLY A 400 -29.05 -12.98 0.52
CA GLY A 400 -28.23 -12.07 -0.29
C GLY A 400 -28.43 -10.60 0.12
N VAL A 401 -29.68 -10.16 0.30
CA VAL A 401 -30.01 -8.80 0.74
C VAL A 401 -29.51 -8.55 2.16
N THR A 402 -29.77 -9.48 3.09
CA THR A 402 -29.32 -9.35 4.48
C THR A 402 -27.78 -9.28 4.56
N ALA A 403 -27.06 -10.16 3.83
CA ALA A 403 -25.61 -10.15 3.81
C ALA A 403 -25.07 -8.84 3.18
N ALA A 404 -25.68 -8.35 2.08
CA ALA A 404 -25.26 -7.11 1.45
C ALA A 404 -25.45 -5.91 2.40
N LEU A 405 -26.61 -5.80 3.04
CA LEU A 405 -26.93 -4.68 3.95
C LEU A 405 -26.17 -4.77 5.28
N ALA A 406 -26.11 -5.95 5.90
CA ALA A 406 -25.37 -6.14 7.15
C ALA A 406 -23.87 -5.93 6.94
N GLY A 407 -23.31 -6.43 5.82
CA GLY A 407 -21.93 -6.18 5.46
C GLY A 407 -21.64 -4.71 5.16
N ALA A 408 -22.52 -4.01 4.44
CA ALA A 408 -22.40 -2.58 4.21
C ALA A 408 -22.49 -1.77 5.51
N GLY A 409 -23.39 -2.14 6.43
CA GLY A 409 -23.49 -1.54 7.76
C GLY A 409 -22.23 -1.75 8.60
N LEU A 410 -21.66 -2.98 8.57
CA LEU A 410 -20.42 -3.28 9.29
C LEU A 410 -19.21 -2.53 8.67
N LEU A 411 -19.18 -2.38 7.33
CA LEU A 411 -18.18 -1.59 6.63
C LEU A 411 -18.26 -0.10 7.01
N ALA A 412 -19.47 0.46 7.05
CA ALA A 412 -19.71 1.83 7.49
C ALA A 412 -19.34 2.04 8.96
N PHE A 413 -19.64 1.07 9.83
CA PHE A 413 -19.22 1.08 11.24
C PHE A 413 -17.69 1.04 11.36
N GLY A 414 -17.02 0.18 10.59
CA GLY A 414 -15.55 0.11 10.52
C GLY A 414 -14.94 1.45 10.10
N GLY A 415 -15.53 2.13 9.10
CA GLY A 415 -15.12 3.48 8.68
C GLY A 415 -15.34 4.54 9.77
N ALA A 416 -16.51 4.54 10.42
CA ALA A 416 -16.84 5.52 11.47
C ALA A 416 -16.02 5.34 12.76
N ARG A 417 -15.47 4.15 13.01
CA ARG A 417 -14.67 3.82 14.20
C ARG A 417 -13.20 3.56 13.88
N HIS A 418 -12.77 3.79 12.63
CA HIS A 418 -11.41 3.52 12.15
C HIS A 418 -10.93 2.10 12.47
N GLN A 419 -11.86 1.10 12.40
CA GLN A 419 -11.58 -0.30 12.70
C GLN A 419 -11.38 -1.11 11.43
N LEU A 420 -10.11 -1.31 11.03
CA LEU A 420 -9.73 -2.01 9.81
C LEU A 420 -10.34 -3.41 9.70
N LEU A 421 -10.34 -4.19 10.79
CA LEU A 421 -10.88 -5.56 10.80
C LEU A 421 -12.40 -5.59 10.54
N ALA A 422 -13.15 -4.67 11.16
CA ALA A 422 -14.59 -4.54 10.95
C ALA A 422 -14.90 -4.12 9.50
N GLY A 423 -14.13 -3.17 8.95
CA GLY A 423 -14.23 -2.75 7.56
C GLY A 423 -13.97 -3.89 6.57
N LEU A 424 -12.92 -4.67 6.78
CA LEU A 424 -12.53 -5.81 5.93
C LEU A 424 -13.60 -6.91 5.94
N ILE A 425 -14.07 -7.31 7.12
CA ILE A 425 -15.14 -8.33 7.28
C ILE A 425 -16.44 -7.80 6.67
N GLY A 426 -16.78 -6.53 6.94
CA GLY A 426 -17.98 -5.89 6.41
C GLY A 426 -17.97 -5.85 4.87
N GLY A 427 -16.86 -5.43 4.28
CA GLY A 427 -16.68 -5.44 2.83
C GLY A 427 -16.80 -6.84 2.21
N ALA A 428 -16.16 -7.84 2.82
CA ALA A 428 -16.23 -9.23 2.35
C ALA A 428 -17.65 -9.80 2.43
N VAL A 429 -18.36 -9.59 3.54
CA VAL A 429 -19.75 -10.04 3.72
C VAL A 429 -20.70 -9.34 2.75
N SER A 430 -20.57 -8.01 2.60
CA SER A 430 -21.34 -7.22 1.62
C SER A 430 -21.11 -7.72 0.20
N PHE A 431 -19.86 -7.96 -0.18
CA PHE A 431 -19.51 -8.45 -1.50
C PHE A 431 -20.08 -9.83 -1.80
N VAL A 432 -20.03 -10.77 -0.83
CA VAL A 432 -20.69 -12.08 -0.94
C VAL A 432 -22.20 -11.92 -1.13
N GLY A 433 -22.82 -10.99 -0.42
CA GLY A 433 -24.23 -10.63 -0.59
C GLY A 433 -24.54 -10.18 -2.02
N VAL A 434 -23.73 -9.28 -2.59
CA VAL A 434 -23.86 -8.79 -3.98
C VAL A 434 -23.70 -9.95 -4.98
N VAL A 435 -22.73 -10.85 -4.78
CA VAL A 435 -22.52 -12.03 -5.63
C VAL A 435 -23.75 -12.97 -5.59
N LEU A 436 -24.38 -13.16 -4.42
CA LEU A 436 -25.62 -13.94 -4.33
C LEU A 436 -26.78 -13.30 -5.10
N LEU A 437 -26.85 -11.97 -5.12
CA LEU A 437 -27.85 -11.19 -5.83
C LEU A 437 -27.58 -11.07 -7.35
N ALA A 438 -26.38 -11.39 -7.83
CA ALA A 438 -25.98 -11.26 -9.23
C ALA A 438 -26.95 -11.98 -10.20
N ARG A 439 -27.57 -13.10 -9.77
CA ARG A 439 -28.56 -13.82 -10.56
C ARG A 439 -29.86 -13.05 -10.81
N VAL A 440 -30.11 -12.01 -10.04
CA VAL A 440 -31.30 -11.16 -10.17
C VAL A 440 -30.95 -9.93 -11.00
N PHE A 441 -29.92 -9.19 -10.61
CA PHE A 441 -29.63 -7.91 -11.26
C PHE A 441 -28.86 -8.05 -12.58
N VAL A 442 -27.96 -9.03 -12.77
CA VAL A 442 -27.17 -9.15 -14.00
C VAL A 442 -28.07 -9.38 -15.24
N PRO A 443 -29.04 -10.31 -15.23
CA PRO A 443 -29.93 -10.45 -16.38
C PRO A 443 -30.85 -9.24 -16.61
N ALA A 444 -31.20 -8.51 -15.56
CA ALA A 444 -31.98 -7.28 -15.67
C ALA A 444 -31.17 -6.17 -16.36
N LEU A 445 -29.91 -5.99 -15.94
CA LEU A 445 -28.99 -5.03 -16.57
C LEU A 445 -28.66 -5.38 -18.02
N ILE A 446 -28.46 -6.67 -18.33
CA ILE A 446 -28.23 -7.13 -19.71
C ILE A 446 -29.46 -6.82 -20.59
N ARG A 447 -30.68 -6.97 -20.06
CA ARG A 447 -31.88 -6.59 -20.81
C ARG A 447 -31.94 -5.09 -21.07
N GLY A 448 -31.62 -4.27 -20.08
CA GLY A 448 -31.60 -2.81 -20.24
C GLY A 448 -30.52 -2.32 -21.20
N LEU A 449 -29.25 -2.71 -20.94
CA LEU A 449 -28.10 -2.32 -21.78
C LEU A 449 -28.06 -3.03 -23.14
N GLY A 450 -28.77 -4.15 -23.28
CA GLY A 450 -28.85 -4.92 -24.52
C GLY A 450 -29.78 -4.30 -25.58
N SER A 451 -30.72 -3.45 -25.18
CA SER A 451 -31.69 -2.85 -26.13
C SER A 451 -31.01 -2.05 -27.25
N PRO A 452 -30.01 -1.18 -27.02
CA PRO A 452 -29.28 -0.51 -28.10
C PRO A 452 -28.44 -1.51 -28.92
N VAL A 453 -27.91 -2.57 -28.31
CA VAL A 453 -27.10 -3.56 -29.00
C VAL A 453 -27.96 -4.41 -29.93
N GLN A 454 -29.22 -4.72 -29.59
CA GLN A 454 -30.19 -5.38 -30.45
C GLN A 454 -30.44 -4.56 -31.71
N ARG A 455 -30.60 -3.24 -31.58
CA ARG A 455 -30.84 -2.34 -32.73
C ARG A 455 -29.62 -2.21 -33.65
N LEU A 456 -28.41 -2.16 -33.07
CA LEU A 456 -27.16 -1.97 -33.85
C LEU A 456 -26.65 -3.25 -34.49
N ALA A 457 -26.75 -4.40 -33.79
CA ALA A 457 -26.21 -5.68 -34.25
C ALA A 457 -27.25 -6.59 -34.97
N GLY A 458 -28.53 -6.17 -35.05
CA GLY A 458 -29.59 -6.93 -35.71
C GLY A 458 -29.81 -8.34 -35.11
N VAL A 459 -30.12 -9.31 -35.94
CA VAL A 459 -30.41 -10.69 -35.52
C VAL A 459 -29.35 -11.30 -34.59
N PRO A 460 -28.02 -11.16 -34.82
CA PRO A 460 -27.01 -11.61 -33.86
C PRO A 460 -27.11 -10.94 -32.48
N GLY A 461 -27.48 -9.67 -32.42
CA GLY A 461 -27.69 -8.94 -31.17
C GLY A 461 -28.91 -9.39 -30.39
N GLU A 462 -30.03 -9.59 -31.08
CA GLU A 462 -31.26 -10.12 -30.49
C GLU A 462 -31.03 -11.51 -29.89
N LEU A 463 -30.43 -12.43 -30.67
CA LEU A 463 -30.06 -13.76 -30.18
C LEU A 463 -29.13 -13.71 -28.98
N ALA A 464 -28.16 -12.80 -28.94
CA ALA A 464 -27.21 -12.66 -27.84
C ALA A 464 -27.90 -12.24 -26.53
N VAL A 465 -28.77 -11.23 -26.59
CA VAL A 465 -29.51 -10.73 -25.41
C VAL A 465 -30.49 -11.79 -24.90
N ASP A 466 -31.29 -12.40 -25.77
CA ASP A 466 -32.26 -13.42 -25.40
C ASP A 466 -31.58 -14.64 -24.75
N ASN A 467 -30.44 -15.05 -25.29
CA ASN A 467 -29.63 -16.12 -24.77
C ASN A 467 -29.12 -15.84 -23.36
N ALA A 468 -28.57 -14.64 -23.17
CA ALA A 468 -28.02 -14.21 -21.87
C ALA A 468 -29.13 -14.10 -20.80
N VAL A 469 -30.33 -13.62 -21.16
CA VAL A 469 -31.47 -13.48 -20.24
C VAL A 469 -32.15 -14.80 -19.93
N ARG A 470 -32.24 -15.72 -20.91
CA ARG A 470 -32.88 -17.05 -20.76
C ARG A 470 -32.11 -17.91 -19.75
N ASN A 471 -30.77 -17.85 -19.76
CA ASN A 471 -29.91 -18.66 -18.90
C ASN A 471 -29.33 -17.88 -17.71
N ARG A 472 -30.22 -17.28 -16.88
CA ARG A 472 -29.87 -16.38 -15.76
C ARG A 472 -28.75 -16.88 -14.88
N SER A 473 -28.73 -18.16 -14.51
CA SER A 473 -27.71 -18.72 -13.60
C SER A 473 -26.31 -18.74 -14.24
N ARG A 474 -26.20 -19.09 -15.52
CA ARG A 474 -24.95 -19.15 -16.25
C ARG A 474 -24.39 -17.74 -16.47
N THR A 475 -25.22 -16.87 -17.00
CA THR A 475 -24.89 -15.48 -17.27
C THR A 475 -24.41 -14.77 -16.02
N ALA A 476 -25.11 -14.95 -14.89
CA ALA A 476 -24.69 -14.40 -13.60
C ALA A 476 -23.35 -14.96 -13.14
N ASN A 477 -23.12 -16.28 -13.23
CA ASN A 477 -21.85 -16.88 -12.81
C ASN A 477 -20.67 -16.40 -13.66
N THR A 478 -20.88 -16.21 -14.97
CA THR A 478 -19.86 -15.68 -15.88
C THR A 478 -19.57 -14.21 -15.59
N ALA A 479 -20.61 -13.38 -15.42
CA ALA A 479 -20.48 -11.98 -15.05
C ALA A 479 -19.81 -11.81 -13.69
N THR A 480 -20.14 -12.67 -12.72
CA THR A 480 -19.56 -12.61 -11.36
C THR A 480 -18.04 -12.82 -11.38
N ALA A 481 -17.51 -13.69 -12.22
CA ALA A 481 -16.06 -13.90 -12.33
C ALA A 481 -15.33 -12.62 -12.74
N LEU A 482 -15.86 -11.88 -13.72
CA LEU A 482 -15.32 -10.59 -14.13
C LEU A 482 -15.60 -9.48 -13.11
N LEU A 483 -16.81 -9.46 -12.54
CA LEU A 483 -17.21 -8.50 -11.51
C LEU A 483 -16.25 -8.53 -10.32
N VAL A 484 -15.88 -9.72 -9.83
CA VAL A 484 -14.94 -9.86 -8.71
C VAL A 484 -13.59 -9.20 -9.04
N GLY A 485 -12.99 -9.55 -10.17
CA GLY A 485 -11.69 -8.99 -10.57
C GLY A 485 -11.74 -7.49 -10.77
N VAL A 486 -12.77 -6.98 -11.47
CA VAL A 486 -12.92 -5.54 -11.73
C VAL A 486 -13.22 -4.77 -10.46
N THR A 487 -14.11 -5.27 -9.59
CA THR A 487 -14.39 -4.62 -8.30
C THR A 487 -13.11 -4.45 -7.48
N LEU A 488 -12.31 -5.51 -7.41
CA LEU A 488 -11.09 -5.49 -6.60
C LEU A 488 -10.07 -4.46 -7.09
N ILE A 489 -9.80 -4.45 -8.41
CA ILE A 489 -8.87 -3.47 -9.02
C ILE A 489 -9.41 -2.06 -8.82
N SER A 490 -10.69 -1.84 -9.07
CA SER A 490 -11.31 -0.53 -8.90
C SER A 490 -11.32 -0.08 -7.44
N THR A 491 -11.59 -0.99 -6.49
CA THR A 491 -11.50 -0.71 -5.04
C THR A 491 -10.10 -0.21 -4.66
N MET A 492 -9.07 -0.90 -5.16
CA MET A 492 -7.69 -0.53 -4.89
C MET A 492 -7.30 0.80 -5.52
N THR A 493 -7.65 0.96 -6.80
CA THR A 493 -7.35 2.18 -7.56
C THR A 493 -8.03 3.41 -6.96
N VAL A 494 -9.30 3.29 -6.55
CA VAL A 494 -10.06 4.39 -5.92
C VAL A 494 -9.62 4.60 -4.47
N GLY A 495 -9.39 3.52 -3.71
CA GLY A 495 -8.90 3.59 -2.34
C GLY A 495 -7.56 4.32 -2.24
N ALA A 496 -6.61 3.95 -3.10
CA ALA A 496 -5.30 4.61 -3.16
C ALA A 496 -5.41 6.08 -3.61
N ALA A 497 -6.19 6.38 -4.66
CA ALA A 497 -6.40 7.76 -5.10
C ALA A 497 -7.10 8.61 -4.02
N THR A 498 -7.98 8.02 -3.24
CA THR A 498 -8.65 8.67 -2.10
C THR A 498 -7.66 8.92 -0.96
N LEU A 499 -6.82 7.93 -0.62
CA LEU A 499 -5.78 8.10 0.40
C LEU A 499 -4.76 9.15 -0.01
N LEU A 500 -4.25 9.12 -1.25
CA LEU A 500 -3.33 10.15 -1.77
C LEU A 500 -3.93 11.54 -1.62
N ARG A 501 -5.16 11.74 -2.09
CA ARG A 501 -5.85 13.04 -1.99
C ARG A 501 -6.08 13.47 -0.55
N SER A 502 -6.33 12.52 0.36
CA SER A 502 -6.51 12.81 1.78
C SER A 502 -5.18 13.15 2.46
N VAL A 503 -4.08 12.51 2.05
CA VAL A 503 -2.73 12.87 2.49
C VAL A 503 -2.35 14.25 1.96
N ASP A 504 -2.63 14.57 0.70
CA ASP A 504 -2.41 15.92 0.15
C ASP A 504 -3.15 16.96 1.00
N THR A 505 -4.44 16.74 1.27
CA THR A 505 -5.23 17.65 2.12
C THR A 505 -4.66 17.74 3.55
N LEU A 506 -4.18 16.64 4.12
CA LEU A 506 -3.56 16.64 5.46
C LEU A 506 -2.24 17.41 5.47
N LEU A 507 -1.40 17.21 4.44
CA LEU A 507 -0.14 17.95 4.31
C LEU A 507 -0.37 19.45 4.11
N ASP A 508 -1.34 19.81 3.27
CA ASP A 508 -1.73 21.21 3.06
C ASP A 508 -2.24 21.86 4.38
N HIS A 509 -2.89 21.08 5.25
CA HIS A 509 -3.31 21.56 6.58
C HIS A 509 -2.20 21.56 7.64
N LYS A 510 -1.30 20.57 7.60
CA LYS A 510 -0.18 20.46 8.58
C LYS A 510 1.02 21.32 8.23
N MET A 511 1.16 21.71 6.98
CA MET A 511 2.25 22.58 6.52
C MET A 511 1.64 23.66 5.64
N ALA A 512 1.57 24.83 6.18
CA ALA A 512 0.93 25.97 5.52
C ALA A 512 1.71 26.50 4.30
N VAL A 513 2.88 25.90 3.95
CA VAL A 513 3.78 26.38 2.88
C VAL A 513 4.37 25.21 2.10
N ASP A 514 4.48 25.33 0.77
CA ASP A 514 5.02 24.26 -0.08
C ASP A 514 6.54 24.08 0.06
N VAL A 515 7.28 25.19 0.06
CA VAL A 515 8.75 25.22 0.11
C VAL A 515 9.23 26.28 1.10
N VAL A 516 10.20 25.90 1.91
CA VAL A 516 10.93 26.79 2.81
C VAL A 516 12.42 26.70 2.49
N ALA A 517 13.00 27.77 2.01
CA ALA A 517 14.45 27.91 1.87
C ALA A 517 14.98 28.73 3.03
N SER A 518 15.71 28.12 3.96
CA SER A 518 16.22 28.78 5.15
C SER A 518 17.73 28.81 5.19
N ALA A 519 18.28 29.82 5.83
CA ALA A 519 19.69 29.86 6.18
C ALA A 519 20.00 28.84 7.29
N LEU A 520 21.23 28.38 7.37
CA LEU A 520 21.73 27.65 8.54
C LEU A 520 21.62 28.52 9.81
N PRO A 521 21.51 27.93 11.01
CA PRO A 521 21.54 28.66 12.25
C PRO A 521 22.70 29.67 12.25
N ASP A 522 22.44 30.89 12.72
CA ASP A 522 23.37 32.00 12.80
C ASP A 522 23.94 32.56 11.47
N ALA A 523 23.47 32.08 10.32
CA ALA A 523 23.81 32.62 9.02
C ALA A 523 22.70 33.51 8.45
N ALA A 524 23.06 34.70 7.97
CA ALA A 524 22.11 35.55 7.27
C ALA A 524 21.78 34.98 5.89
N LEU A 525 20.51 34.92 5.54
CA LEU A 525 20.06 34.48 4.22
C LEU A 525 20.50 35.50 3.16
N PRO A 526 21.27 35.11 2.14
CA PRO A 526 21.67 36.05 1.08
C PRO A 526 20.46 36.60 0.31
N ALA A 527 20.43 37.91 0.06
CA ALA A 527 19.31 38.58 -0.63
C ALA A 527 19.03 38.04 -2.06
N ARG A 528 19.98 37.32 -2.66
CA ARG A 528 19.83 36.69 -3.98
C ARG A 528 18.98 35.42 -3.98
N VAL A 529 18.67 34.84 -2.80
CA VAL A 529 17.96 33.55 -2.70
C VAL A 529 16.52 33.67 -3.21
N GLU A 530 15.79 34.69 -2.79
CA GLU A 530 14.41 34.90 -3.23
C GLU A 530 14.27 35.05 -4.77
N PRO A 531 15.04 35.91 -5.47
CA PRO A 531 14.95 35.99 -6.92
C PRO A 531 15.41 34.73 -7.65
N LEU A 532 16.32 33.93 -7.08
CA LEU A 532 16.69 32.64 -7.63
C LEU A 532 15.54 31.63 -7.55
N ILE A 533 14.83 31.58 -6.44
CA ILE A 533 13.65 30.71 -6.24
C ILE A 533 12.50 31.18 -7.15
N ALA A 534 12.22 32.48 -7.20
CA ALA A 534 11.16 33.06 -8.01
C ALA A 534 11.38 32.87 -9.52
N ALA A 535 12.63 32.66 -9.97
CA ALA A 535 12.96 32.40 -11.38
C ALA A 535 12.72 30.96 -11.83
N VAL A 536 12.48 30.01 -10.90
CA VAL A 536 12.26 28.61 -11.22
C VAL A 536 10.83 28.44 -11.76
N SER A 537 10.68 27.83 -12.93
CA SER A 537 9.37 27.63 -13.54
C SER A 537 8.53 26.65 -12.72
N GLY A 538 7.31 27.03 -12.33
CA GLY A 538 6.43 26.28 -11.43
C GLY A 538 6.35 26.84 -10.02
N VAL A 539 7.11 27.92 -9.70
CA VAL A 539 6.95 28.71 -8.49
C VAL A 539 5.95 29.84 -8.79
N ALA A 540 4.84 29.88 -8.05
CA ALA A 540 3.77 30.87 -8.21
C ALA A 540 4.07 32.19 -7.49
N GLU A 541 4.49 32.10 -6.23
CA GLU A 541 4.72 33.26 -5.35
C GLU A 541 5.87 32.95 -4.39
N THR A 542 6.61 34.00 -3.99
CA THR A 542 7.66 33.93 -2.98
C THR A 542 7.53 35.06 -1.97
N THR A 543 7.97 34.86 -0.74
CA THR A 543 8.11 35.91 0.27
C THR A 543 9.27 35.62 1.17
N THR A 544 9.97 36.67 1.60
CA THR A 544 11.09 36.56 2.56
C THR A 544 10.61 36.77 4.01
N LEU A 545 10.86 35.78 4.88
CA LEU A 545 10.68 35.91 6.30
C LEU A 545 11.87 36.67 6.91
N LEU A 546 11.58 37.71 7.69
CA LEU A 546 12.57 38.39 8.49
C LEU A 546 12.52 37.86 9.92
N GLY A 547 13.65 37.66 10.56
CA GLY A 547 13.78 37.19 11.92
C GLY A 547 14.47 38.19 12.84
N ALA A 548 14.14 38.15 14.12
CA ALA A 548 14.84 38.83 15.17
C ALA A 548 14.74 38.04 16.48
N HIS A 549 15.74 38.21 17.35
CA HIS A 549 15.70 37.66 18.70
C HIS A 549 14.82 38.51 19.60
N ALA A 550 13.90 37.88 20.32
CA ALA A 550 12.99 38.61 21.23
C ALA A 550 12.58 37.76 22.42
N THR A 551 12.17 38.39 23.47
CA THR A 551 11.56 37.78 24.67
C THR A 551 10.07 37.63 24.42
N VAL A 552 9.56 36.42 24.48
CA VAL A 552 8.17 36.07 24.31
C VAL A 552 7.62 35.57 25.65
N GLY A 553 6.90 36.43 26.35
CA GLY A 553 6.53 36.17 27.76
C GLY A 553 7.75 36.08 28.65
N SER A 554 8.20 34.88 29.04
CA SER A 554 9.43 34.63 29.83
C SER A 554 10.52 33.90 29.04
N LEU A 555 10.27 33.61 27.75
CA LEU A 555 11.16 32.80 26.90
C LEU A 555 11.96 33.71 25.96
N GLU A 556 13.25 33.50 25.83
CA GLU A 556 14.08 34.11 24.80
C GLU A 556 14.11 33.18 23.57
N MET A 557 13.69 33.71 22.41
CA MET A 557 13.60 32.90 21.18
C MET A 557 13.56 33.79 19.94
N ASP A 558 13.75 33.14 18.79
CA ASP A 558 13.59 33.78 17.49
C ASP A 558 12.12 34.00 17.14
N VAL A 559 11.76 35.22 16.80
CA VAL A 559 10.47 35.60 16.26
C VAL A 559 10.60 35.93 14.77
N ARG A 560 9.61 35.55 13.99
CA ARG A 560 9.61 35.73 12.53
C ARG A 560 8.48 36.64 12.09
N GLY A 561 8.80 37.58 11.17
CA GLY A 561 7.86 38.51 10.58
C GLY A 561 7.65 38.25 9.09
N ILE A 562 6.41 38.29 8.65
CA ILE A 562 6.01 38.16 7.25
C ILE A 562 5.34 39.44 6.77
N ASP A 563 5.58 39.83 5.52
CA ASP A 563 4.86 40.95 4.91
C ASP A 563 3.41 40.55 4.65
N VAL A 564 2.47 41.33 5.19
CA VAL A 564 1.03 41.07 5.07
C VAL A 564 0.54 41.16 3.62
N ALA A 565 1.27 41.89 2.76
CA ALA A 565 0.96 42.00 1.34
C ALA A 565 1.29 40.70 0.57
N GLU A 566 2.23 39.89 1.05
CA GLU A 566 2.74 38.66 0.41
C GLU A 566 2.34 37.40 1.20
N VAL A 567 1.41 37.53 2.15
CA VAL A 567 1.01 36.42 3.02
C VAL A 567 0.27 35.30 2.28
N ASP A 568 -0.16 35.52 1.04
CA ASP A 568 -0.87 34.54 0.21
C ASP A 568 0.01 33.33 -0.20
N VAL A 569 1.32 33.39 0.04
CA VAL A 569 2.23 32.23 -0.02
C VAL A 569 1.82 31.14 0.99
N ILE A 570 1.13 31.53 2.07
CA ILE A 570 0.58 30.62 3.08
C ILE A 570 -0.79 30.11 2.60
N HIS A 571 -0.99 28.78 2.55
CA HIS A 571 -2.23 28.15 2.06
C HIS A 571 -3.39 28.19 3.06
N ASP A 572 -3.16 28.57 4.32
CA ASP A 572 -4.17 28.58 5.37
C ASP A 572 -4.85 29.95 5.47
N ASP A 573 -6.12 30.02 5.05
CA ASP A 573 -6.93 31.23 5.09
C ASP A 573 -7.14 31.78 6.51
N ALA A 574 -7.12 30.94 7.54
CA ALA A 574 -7.25 31.36 8.93
C ALA A 574 -5.97 32.09 9.39
N ILE A 575 -4.80 31.57 9.03
CA ILE A 575 -3.50 32.19 9.32
C ILE A 575 -3.39 33.51 8.56
N THR A 576 -3.67 33.53 7.25
CA THR A 576 -3.54 34.74 6.43
C THR A 576 -4.46 35.86 6.90
N SER A 577 -5.72 35.54 7.21
CA SER A 577 -6.70 36.55 7.69
C SER A 577 -6.35 37.08 9.06
N ALA A 578 -5.85 36.26 9.97
CA ALA A 578 -5.45 36.69 11.31
C ALA A 578 -4.18 37.56 11.26
N LEU A 579 -3.17 37.23 10.45
CA LEU A 579 -1.99 38.06 10.21
C LEU A 579 -2.39 39.42 9.63
N ARG A 580 -3.32 39.46 8.67
CA ARG A 580 -3.86 40.73 8.12
C ARG A 580 -4.59 41.57 9.15
N SER A 581 -5.14 40.94 10.20
CA SER A 581 -5.78 41.65 11.31
C SER A 581 -4.82 42.06 12.46
N GLY A 582 -3.51 41.87 12.25
CA GLY A 582 -2.49 42.27 13.24
C GLY A 582 -2.32 41.28 14.38
N ARG A 583 -2.75 40.02 14.23
CA ARG A 583 -2.54 38.97 15.23
C ARG A 583 -1.22 38.23 14.99
N ALA A 584 -0.63 37.70 16.07
CA ALA A 584 0.53 36.83 16.00
C ALA A 584 0.13 35.37 16.19
N PHE A 585 0.92 34.47 15.67
CA PHE A 585 0.79 33.04 15.87
C PHE A 585 1.92 32.49 16.70
N VAL A 586 1.62 31.53 17.55
CA VAL A 586 2.60 30.77 18.33
C VAL A 586 2.34 29.27 18.18
N SER A 587 3.41 28.47 18.20
CA SER A 587 3.26 27.01 18.22
C SER A 587 2.65 26.54 19.54
N PRO A 588 2.01 25.33 19.57
CA PRO A 588 1.47 24.76 20.80
C PRO A 588 2.49 24.60 21.91
N GLY A 589 3.76 24.33 21.58
CA GLY A 589 4.87 24.26 22.53
C GLY A 589 5.10 25.61 23.22
N VAL A 590 5.27 26.66 22.43
CA VAL A 590 5.46 28.03 22.95
C VAL A 590 4.25 28.48 23.77
N ALA A 591 3.03 28.20 23.31
CA ALA A 591 1.81 28.56 24.05
C ALA A 591 1.73 27.88 25.41
N LYS A 592 2.11 26.60 25.50
CA LYS A 592 2.16 25.80 26.73
C LYS A 592 3.22 26.37 27.71
N ASP A 593 4.44 26.60 27.21
CA ASP A 593 5.56 27.07 28.04
C ASP A 593 5.37 28.52 28.53
N ALA A 594 4.74 29.35 27.70
CA ALA A 594 4.37 30.73 28.09
C ALA A 594 3.05 30.80 28.88
N GLY A 595 2.28 29.71 29.00
CA GLY A 595 1.02 29.65 29.74
C GLY A 595 -0.12 30.45 29.10
N VAL A 596 -0.14 30.63 27.77
CA VAL A 596 -1.08 31.48 27.03
C VAL A 596 -2.05 30.64 26.22
N LYS A 597 -3.29 31.12 26.11
CA LYS A 597 -4.37 30.52 25.32
C LYS A 597 -4.65 31.35 24.07
N ALA A 598 -5.22 30.68 23.05
CA ALA A 598 -5.65 31.33 21.83
C ALA A 598 -6.64 32.51 22.15
N GLY A 599 -6.44 33.64 21.51
CA GLY A 599 -7.19 34.86 21.72
C GLY A 599 -6.73 35.75 22.87
N GLU A 600 -5.76 35.31 23.66
CA GLU A 600 -5.19 36.15 24.77
C GLU A 600 -4.10 37.08 24.23
N ARG A 601 -3.77 38.10 25.00
CA ARG A 601 -2.69 39.02 24.68
C ARG A 601 -1.37 38.55 25.28
N MET A 602 -0.33 38.56 24.44
CA MET A 602 1.04 38.24 24.83
C MET A 602 1.98 39.39 24.51
N ARG A 603 2.94 39.61 25.39
CA ARG A 603 3.97 40.66 25.22
C ARG A 603 5.18 40.04 24.51
N PHE A 604 5.57 40.74 23.46
CA PHE A 604 6.80 40.49 22.71
C PHE A 604 7.75 41.67 22.94
N SER A 605 8.95 41.41 23.40
CA SER A 605 9.92 42.48 23.73
C SER A 605 11.24 42.22 23.01
N GLY A 606 11.74 43.19 22.27
CA GLY A 606 13.03 43.14 21.58
C GLY A 606 13.90 44.32 21.93
N ASP A 607 14.98 44.54 21.19
CA ASP A 607 16.00 45.56 21.40
C ASP A 607 15.50 46.99 21.13
N LYS A 608 14.41 47.16 20.37
CA LYS A 608 13.84 48.47 20.02
C LYS A 608 12.61 48.86 20.88
N GLY A 609 11.85 47.88 21.30
CA GLY A 609 10.63 48.11 22.03
C GLY A 609 9.85 46.85 22.35
N SER A 610 8.58 47.02 22.77
CA SER A 610 7.68 45.91 23.04
C SER A 610 6.30 46.13 22.36
N ALA A 611 5.64 45.02 21.96
CA ALA A 611 4.31 44.98 21.40
C ALA A 611 3.44 43.98 22.17
N ASP A 612 2.20 44.35 22.48
CA ASP A 612 1.20 43.47 23.10
C ASP A 612 0.23 42.99 21.99
N LEU A 613 0.42 41.76 21.47
CA LEU A 613 -0.37 41.20 20.37
C LEU A 613 -1.34 40.16 20.88
N ILE A 614 -2.48 40.05 20.20
CA ILE A 614 -3.38 38.90 20.36
C ILE A 614 -2.74 37.69 19.66
N VAL A 615 -2.59 36.59 20.40
CA VAL A 615 -1.99 35.37 19.86
C VAL A 615 -3.03 34.34 19.50
N GLU A 616 -2.83 33.68 18.37
CA GLU A 616 -3.52 32.46 17.98
C GLU A 616 -2.53 31.30 18.05
N ILE A 617 -3.05 30.06 18.19
CA ILE A 617 -2.21 28.88 18.31
C ILE A 617 -2.41 28.04 17.03
N ALA A 618 -1.31 27.74 16.36
CA ALA A 618 -1.32 26.86 15.19
C ALA A 618 -0.09 25.95 15.20
N ASP A 619 -0.27 24.70 14.77
CA ASP A 619 0.78 23.66 14.70
C ASP A 619 1.42 23.55 13.31
N ASN A 620 0.84 24.22 12.32
CA ASN A 620 1.25 24.21 10.92
C ASN A 620 2.07 25.44 10.49
N LEU A 621 2.68 26.14 11.43
CA LEU A 621 3.44 27.35 11.16
C LEU A 621 4.82 27.05 10.57
N PRO A 622 5.33 27.93 9.67
CA PRO A 622 6.71 27.85 9.21
C PRO A 622 7.73 28.31 10.28
N ALA A 623 7.27 28.63 11.47
CA ALA A 623 8.07 29.14 12.58
C ALA A 623 7.38 28.90 13.92
N ALA A 624 8.15 28.83 15.01
CA ALA A 624 7.61 28.75 16.38
C ALA A 624 6.76 29.96 16.76
N VAL A 625 7.15 31.16 16.26
CA VAL A 625 6.39 32.41 16.38
C VAL A 625 6.38 33.13 15.05
N LEU A 626 5.19 33.51 14.58
CA LEU A 626 4.97 34.24 13.32
C LEU A 626 4.09 35.48 13.59
N MET A 627 4.52 36.64 13.12
CA MET A 627 3.78 37.88 13.29
C MET A 627 3.83 38.76 12.04
N PRO A 628 2.97 39.79 11.90
CA PRO A 628 3.12 40.77 10.82
C PRO A 628 4.48 41.48 10.89
N LEU A 629 5.09 41.71 9.72
CA LEU A 629 6.41 42.36 9.64
C LEU A 629 6.42 43.77 10.24
N SER A 630 5.32 44.50 10.19
CA SER A 630 5.15 45.80 10.84
C SER A 630 5.36 45.74 12.36
N GLU A 631 4.83 44.68 12.98
CA GLU A 631 4.96 44.43 14.41
C GLU A 631 6.40 44.00 14.78
N LEU A 632 7.01 43.13 13.97
CA LEU A 632 8.42 42.76 14.18
C LEU A 632 9.33 43.98 14.11
N ARG A 633 9.14 44.89 13.14
CA ARG A 633 9.91 46.15 13.03
C ARG A 633 9.64 47.14 14.16
N SER A 634 8.55 46.99 14.88
CA SER A 634 8.27 47.82 16.06
C SER A 634 9.10 47.42 17.30
N ILE A 635 9.43 46.10 17.39
CA ILE A 635 10.17 45.54 18.54
C ILE A 635 11.67 45.31 18.24
N ALA A 636 12.04 45.14 16.96
CA ALA A 636 13.42 44.86 16.56
C ALA A 636 14.01 46.00 15.72
N SER A 637 15.28 46.39 15.98
CA SER A 637 15.95 47.48 15.29
C SER A 637 16.45 47.06 13.88
N ALA A 638 16.86 45.81 13.68
CA ALA A 638 17.43 45.30 12.44
C ALA A 638 17.07 43.85 12.19
N PRO A 639 15.77 43.55 11.90
CA PRO A 639 15.39 42.18 11.52
C PRO A 639 16.07 41.77 10.23
N GLY A 640 16.72 40.59 10.23
CA GLY A 640 17.46 40.03 9.07
C GLY A 640 16.66 38.98 8.32
N PRO A 641 16.94 38.77 7.03
CA PRO A 641 16.34 37.68 6.25
C PRO A 641 16.84 36.32 6.76
N ILE A 642 15.90 35.41 7.09
CA ILE A 642 16.21 34.10 7.65
C ILE A 642 15.67 32.95 6.83
N ALA A 643 14.57 33.17 6.09
CA ALA A 643 13.98 32.15 5.21
C ALA A 643 13.24 32.79 4.03
N VAL A 644 13.12 32.08 2.94
CA VAL A 644 12.21 32.39 1.83
C VAL A 644 11.15 31.29 1.80
N LEU A 645 9.89 31.70 1.83
CA LEU A 645 8.76 30.82 1.58
C LEU A 645 8.40 30.87 0.11
N ALA A 646 8.05 29.73 -0.49
CA ALA A 646 7.56 29.69 -1.86
C ALA A 646 6.31 28.82 -1.97
N ARG A 647 5.37 29.30 -2.77
CA ARG A 647 4.16 28.61 -3.19
C ARG A 647 4.35 28.04 -4.60
N LEU A 648 3.92 26.81 -4.80
CA LEU A 648 4.05 26.14 -6.08
C LEU A 648 2.76 26.28 -6.91
N ASP A 649 2.90 26.22 -8.23
CA ASP A 649 1.76 26.17 -9.16
C ASP A 649 0.95 24.89 -8.94
N THR A 650 -0.38 24.99 -8.97
CA THR A 650 -1.29 23.86 -8.86
C THR A 650 -1.05 22.83 -9.98
N GLY A 651 -0.56 21.63 -9.60
CA GLY A 651 -0.29 20.54 -10.52
C GLY A 651 1.12 20.46 -11.05
N ALA A 652 2.05 21.27 -10.52
CA ALA A 652 3.48 21.11 -10.79
C ALA A 652 4.00 19.75 -10.28
N ASP A 653 4.93 19.15 -11.02
CA ASP A 653 5.66 17.97 -10.56
C ASP A 653 6.62 18.37 -9.44
N SER A 654 6.20 18.12 -8.20
CA SER A 654 6.93 18.56 -7.00
C SER A 654 8.35 17.98 -6.95
N GLY A 655 8.57 16.76 -7.45
CA GLY A 655 9.91 16.13 -7.45
C GLY A 655 10.87 16.79 -8.43
N ALA A 656 10.43 17.03 -9.67
CA ALA A 656 11.24 17.74 -10.68
C ALA A 656 11.53 19.17 -10.24
N LEU A 657 10.53 19.84 -9.66
CA LEU A 657 10.67 21.22 -9.21
C LEU A 657 11.62 21.36 -8.01
N MET A 658 11.61 20.42 -7.06
CA MET A 658 12.59 20.40 -5.97
C MET A 658 14.02 20.23 -6.50
N ALA A 659 14.24 19.37 -7.48
CA ALA A 659 15.56 19.23 -8.12
C ALA A 659 16.00 20.50 -8.85
N ASP A 660 15.06 21.21 -9.51
CA ASP A 660 15.34 22.50 -10.16
C ASP A 660 15.67 23.61 -9.13
N LEU A 661 14.94 23.65 -8.00
CA LEU A 661 15.21 24.59 -6.89
C LEU A 661 16.58 24.31 -6.25
N GLU A 662 16.91 23.04 -5.97
CA GLU A 662 18.22 22.65 -5.47
C GLU A 662 19.33 23.04 -6.45
N SER A 663 19.13 22.82 -7.74
CA SER A 663 20.07 23.22 -8.79
C SER A 663 20.24 24.75 -8.86
N ALA A 664 19.17 25.52 -8.76
CA ALA A 664 19.20 26.99 -8.77
C ALA A 664 19.97 27.56 -7.56
N LEU A 665 19.87 26.89 -6.41
CA LEU A 665 20.51 27.28 -5.16
C LEU A 665 21.89 26.65 -4.96
N ALA A 666 22.34 25.75 -5.81
CA ALA A 666 23.63 25.04 -5.70
C ALA A 666 24.85 25.98 -5.58
N THR A 667 24.77 27.20 -6.14
CA THR A 667 25.81 28.22 -6.05
C THR A 667 25.70 29.13 -4.80
N THR A 668 24.71 28.86 -3.94
CA THR A 668 24.46 29.70 -2.74
C THR A 668 24.70 28.88 -1.48
N PRO A 669 25.94 28.89 -0.93
CA PRO A 669 26.26 28.11 0.25
C PRO A 669 25.47 28.58 1.49
N GLY A 670 25.12 27.63 2.35
CA GLY A 670 24.42 27.92 3.63
C GLY A 670 22.91 28.08 3.52
N VAL A 671 22.26 27.72 2.38
CA VAL A 671 20.81 27.72 2.24
C VAL A 671 20.27 26.30 2.18
N THR A 672 19.29 25.99 3.01
CA THR A 672 18.57 24.69 3.01
C THR A 672 17.23 24.86 2.32
N VAL A 673 16.88 23.95 1.43
CA VAL A 673 15.53 23.85 0.90
C VAL A 673 14.84 22.64 1.57
N SER A 674 13.72 22.90 2.17
CA SER A 674 12.85 21.88 2.77
C SER A 674 11.40 22.18 2.41
N GLY A 675 10.54 21.20 2.41
CA GLY A 675 9.12 21.44 2.13
C GLY A 675 8.28 20.20 2.07
N THR A 676 6.96 20.43 2.01
CA THR A 676 5.93 19.39 1.83
C THR A 676 6.11 18.60 0.53
N ALA A 677 6.70 19.25 -0.48
CA ALA A 677 6.94 18.65 -1.79
C ALA A 677 7.78 17.37 -1.70
N GLN A 678 8.85 17.37 -0.89
CA GLN A 678 9.71 16.20 -0.71
C GLN A 678 8.99 15.08 0.05
N GLN A 679 8.32 15.41 1.16
CA GLN A 679 7.55 14.42 1.95
C GLN A 679 6.40 13.82 1.12
N ARG A 680 5.73 14.65 0.32
CA ARG A 680 4.69 14.20 -0.61
C ARG A 680 5.24 13.19 -1.62
N GLN A 681 6.41 13.45 -2.19
CA GLN A 681 7.05 12.55 -3.17
C GLN A 681 7.40 11.20 -2.54
N GLU A 682 7.99 11.17 -1.36
CA GLU A 682 8.28 9.92 -0.63
C GLU A 682 7.01 9.09 -0.39
N PHE A 683 5.90 9.75 -0.02
CA PHE A 683 4.62 9.08 0.18
C PHE A 683 4.03 8.54 -1.13
N VAL A 684 4.13 9.31 -2.22
CA VAL A 684 3.69 8.90 -3.57
C VAL A 684 4.49 7.68 -4.03
N ASP A 685 5.81 7.67 -3.88
CA ASP A 685 6.69 6.58 -4.29
C ASP A 685 6.40 5.28 -3.52
N ILE A 686 6.15 5.37 -2.21
CA ILE A 686 5.72 4.23 -1.38
C ILE A 686 4.37 3.69 -1.89
N LEU A 687 3.40 4.58 -2.11
CA LEU A 687 2.06 4.19 -2.57
C LEU A 687 2.08 3.63 -3.99
N ASP A 688 2.85 4.21 -4.92
CA ASP A 688 2.99 3.69 -6.28
C ASP A 688 3.67 2.30 -6.27
N THR A 689 4.64 2.07 -5.41
CA THR A 689 5.25 0.74 -5.21
C THR A 689 4.20 -0.28 -4.71
N VAL A 690 3.45 0.07 -3.67
CA VAL A 690 2.37 -0.78 -3.14
C VAL A 690 1.30 -1.05 -4.20
N LEU A 691 0.93 -0.03 -4.97
CA LEU A 691 -0.03 -0.15 -6.07
C LEU A 691 0.49 -1.02 -7.22
N ALA A 692 1.77 -0.91 -7.58
CA ALA A 692 2.39 -1.74 -8.63
C ALA A 692 2.40 -3.21 -8.22
N VAL A 693 2.78 -3.52 -6.98
CA VAL A 693 2.74 -4.89 -6.42
C VAL A 693 1.32 -5.43 -6.42
N ALA A 694 0.36 -4.63 -5.95
CA ALA A 694 -1.03 -5.03 -5.93
C ALA A 694 -1.62 -5.22 -7.33
N ALA A 695 -1.28 -4.36 -8.30
CA ALA A 695 -1.69 -4.50 -9.70
C ALA A 695 -1.12 -5.78 -10.33
N ALA A 696 0.13 -6.11 -10.05
CA ALA A 696 0.75 -7.36 -10.51
C ALA A 696 0.03 -8.60 -9.92
N LEU A 697 -0.27 -8.57 -8.63
CA LEU A 697 -1.04 -9.63 -7.96
C LEU A 697 -2.47 -9.74 -8.53
N LEU A 698 -3.12 -8.61 -8.83
CA LEU A 698 -4.46 -8.59 -9.42
C LEU A 698 -4.50 -9.02 -10.88
N ALA A 699 -3.42 -8.86 -11.64
CA ALA A 699 -3.32 -9.39 -12.99
C ALA A 699 -3.54 -10.91 -13.02
N VAL A 700 -3.06 -11.63 -11.99
CA VAL A 700 -3.31 -13.07 -11.83
C VAL A 700 -4.81 -13.36 -11.64
N ALA A 701 -5.51 -12.56 -10.82
CA ALA A 701 -6.96 -12.72 -10.61
C ALA A 701 -7.76 -12.47 -11.90
N ILE A 702 -7.34 -11.52 -12.74
CA ILE A 702 -7.93 -11.29 -14.07
C ILE A 702 -7.73 -12.51 -14.97
N VAL A 703 -6.53 -13.08 -15.00
CA VAL A 703 -6.24 -14.29 -15.79
C VAL A 703 -7.14 -15.45 -15.34
N ILE A 704 -7.31 -15.66 -14.05
CA ILE A 704 -8.24 -16.66 -13.51
C ILE A 704 -9.68 -16.38 -13.98
N ALA A 705 -10.13 -15.13 -13.92
CA ALA A 705 -11.47 -14.73 -14.36
C ALA A 705 -11.66 -14.98 -15.87
N VAL A 706 -10.68 -14.60 -16.70
CA VAL A 706 -10.71 -14.84 -18.16
C VAL A 706 -10.78 -16.34 -18.49
N VAL A 707 -9.99 -17.16 -17.82
CA VAL A 707 -10.02 -18.63 -17.96
C VAL A 707 -11.39 -19.18 -17.56
N GLY A 708 -11.95 -18.68 -16.45
CA GLY A 708 -13.30 -19.03 -15.99
C GLY A 708 -14.39 -18.69 -17.01
N VAL A 709 -14.34 -17.48 -17.56
CA VAL A 709 -15.28 -17.01 -18.61
C VAL A 709 -15.14 -17.86 -19.88
N ALA A 710 -13.91 -18.07 -20.36
CA ALA A 710 -13.65 -18.87 -21.55
C ALA A 710 -14.14 -20.32 -21.42
N ASN A 711 -13.95 -20.92 -20.24
CA ASN A 711 -14.44 -22.26 -19.91
C ASN A 711 -15.97 -22.31 -19.92
N THR A 712 -16.65 -21.32 -19.30
CA THR A 712 -18.11 -21.25 -19.24
C THR A 712 -18.73 -21.03 -20.63
N LEU A 713 -18.15 -20.13 -21.43
CA LEU A 713 -18.58 -19.89 -22.82
C LEU A 713 -18.35 -21.11 -23.72
N SER A 714 -17.21 -21.80 -23.58
CA SER A 714 -16.92 -23.02 -24.32
C SER A 714 -17.98 -24.08 -24.08
N LEU A 715 -18.41 -24.22 -22.82
CA LEU A 715 -19.49 -25.15 -22.49
C LEU A 715 -20.83 -24.70 -23.09
N SER A 716 -21.17 -23.41 -22.96
CA SER A 716 -22.41 -22.86 -23.53
C SER A 716 -22.56 -23.22 -25.02
N VAL A 717 -21.46 -23.07 -25.77
CA VAL A 717 -21.41 -23.40 -27.19
C VAL A 717 -21.62 -24.89 -27.45
N LEU A 718 -21.02 -25.75 -26.62
CA LEU A 718 -21.13 -27.20 -26.76
C LEU A 718 -22.55 -27.71 -26.43
N GLU A 719 -23.18 -27.19 -25.38
CA GLU A 719 -24.55 -27.56 -24.97
C GLU A 719 -25.61 -27.15 -26.00
N ARG A 720 -25.33 -26.06 -26.75
CA ARG A 720 -26.23 -25.52 -27.78
C ARG A 720 -25.84 -25.92 -29.18
N GLY A 721 -25.02 -26.97 -29.31
CA GLY A 721 -24.57 -27.45 -30.62
C GLY A 721 -25.71 -27.74 -31.57
N GLN A 722 -26.79 -28.38 -31.09
CA GLN A 722 -27.99 -28.66 -31.89
C GLN A 722 -28.77 -27.39 -32.25
N GLU A 723 -28.97 -26.45 -31.30
CA GLU A 723 -29.60 -25.15 -31.57
C GLU A 723 -28.82 -24.38 -32.65
N HIS A 724 -27.47 -24.32 -32.50
CA HIS A 724 -26.62 -23.67 -33.49
C HIS A 724 -26.64 -24.36 -34.85
N ALA A 725 -26.71 -25.70 -34.88
CA ALA A 725 -26.83 -26.46 -36.12
C ALA A 725 -28.16 -26.18 -36.82
N LEU A 726 -29.27 -26.15 -36.07
CA LEU A 726 -30.61 -25.82 -36.59
C LEU A 726 -30.65 -24.39 -37.15
N LEU A 727 -30.15 -23.39 -36.38
CA LEU A 727 -30.10 -22.01 -36.85
C LEU A 727 -29.25 -21.86 -38.13
N ARG A 728 -28.17 -22.63 -38.27
CA ARG A 728 -27.35 -22.67 -39.48
C ARG A 728 -28.05 -23.37 -40.64
N ALA A 729 -28.82 -24.41 -40.38
CA ALA A 729 -29.65 -25.04 -41.38
C ALA A 729 -30.76 -24.10 -41.89
N LEU A 730 -31.26 -23.22 -41.01
CA LEU A 730 -32.22 -22.16 -41.36
C LEU A 730 -31.59 -20.93 -42.02
N GLY A 731 -30.28 -20.93 -42.32
CA GLY A 731 -29.59 -19.90 -43.08
C GLY A 731 -28.69 -18.95 -42.29
N LEU A 732 -28.50 -19.14 -40.95
CA LEU A 732 -27.57 -18.33 -40.19
C LEU A 732 -26.10 -18.58 -40.60
N THR A 733 -25.40 -17.55 -41.04
CA THR A 733 -24.00 -17.65 -41.46
C THR A 733 -23.03 -17.89 -40.33
N ARG A 734 -21.87 -18.44 -40.63
CA ARG A 734 -20.78 -18.62 -39.66
C ARG A 734 -20.34 -17.30 -39.02
N ARG A 735 -20.36 -16.20 -39.79
CA ARG A 735 -20.00 -14.85 -39.28
C ARG A 735 -21.05 -14.32 -38.29
N GLN A 736 -22.34 -14.49 -38.60
CA GLN A 736 -23.43 -14.10 -37.71
C GLN A 736 -23.40 -14.87 -36.40
N LEU A 737 -23.16 -16.19 -36.43
CA LEU A 737 -23.03 -17.01 -35.23
C LEU A 737 -21.83 -16.56 -34.35
N ARG A 738 -20.67 -16.29 -34.98
CA ARG A 738 -19.51 -15.75 -34.25
C ARG A 738 -19.80 -14.39 -33.61
N ARG A 739 -20.48 -13.48 -34.34
CA ARG A 739 -20.91 -12.19 -33.84
C ARG A 739 -21.88 -12.34 -32.66
N ALA A 740 -22.85 -13.23 -32.73
CA ALA A 740 -23.80 -13.47 -31.64
C ALA A 740 -23.08 -13.92 -30.35
N VAL A 741 -22.15 -14.89 -30.45
CA VAL A 741 -21.36 -15.33 -29.29
C VAL A 741 -20.44 -14.23 -28.76
N ALA A 742 -19.82 -13.42 -29.63
CA ALA A 742 -18.96 -12.30 -29.21
C ALA A 742 -19.79 -11.19 -28.54
N VAL A 743 -20.98 -10.85 -29.06
CA VAL A 743 -21.89 -9.87 -28.47
C VAL A 743 -22.41 -10.34 -27.12
N GLU A 744 -22.78 -11.62 -26.98
CA GLU A 744 -23.19 -12.22 -25.70
C GLU A 744 -22.06 -12.07 -24.65
N ALA A 745 -20.82 -12.44 -24.99
CA ALA A 745 -19.68 -12.31 -24.13
C ALA A 745 -19.35 -10.85 -23.80
N GLY A 746 -19.42 -9.95 -24.78
CA GLY A 746 -19.21 -8.52 -24.62
C GLY A 746 -20.23 -7.87 -23.68
N LEU A 747 -21.51 -8.22 -23.79
CA LEU A 747 -22.57 -7.75 -22.89
C LEU A 747 -22.38 -8.23 -21.45
N ILE A 748 -22.01 -9.50 -21.28
CA ILE A 748 -21.71 -10.05 -19.95
C ILE A 748 -20.52 -9.33 -19.33
N ALA A 749 -19.47 -9.09 -20.13
CA ALA A 749 -18.27 -8.39 -19.69
C ALA A 749 -18.54 -6.91 -19.39
N LEU A 750 -19.34 -6.24 -20.20
CA LEU A 750 -19.73 -4.85 -19.99
C LEU A 750 -20.50 -4.68 -18.67
N VAL A 751 -21.50 -5.52 -18.42
CA VAL A 751 -22.29 -5.49 -17.18
C VAL A 751 -21.42 -5.83 -15.98
N GLY A 752 -20.59 -6.89 -16.05
CA GLY A 752 -19.65 -7.26 -14.99
C GLY A 752 -18.64 -6.14 -14.70
N GLY A 753 -18.12 -5.50 -15.76
CA GLY A 753 -17.20 -4.38 -15.67
C GLY A 753 -17.82 -3.13 -15.05
N LEU A 754 -18.96 -2.66 -15.55
CA LEU A 754 -19.63 -1.46 -15.05
C LEU A 754 -20.05 -1.61 -13.58
N VAL A 755 -20.68 -2.74 -13.24
CA VAL A 755 -21.06 -3.01 -11.86
C VAL A 755 -19.82 -3.18 -10.98
N GLY A 756 -18.77 -3.83 -11.50
CA GLY A 756 -17.50 -3.97 -10.81
C GLY A 756 -16.84 -2.63 -10.47
N VAL A 757 -16.80 -1.69 -11.43
CA VAL A 757 -16.30 -0.33 -11.20
C VAL A 757 -17.16 0.41 -10.18
N ALA A 758 -18.50 0.37 -10.29
CA ALA A 758 -19.40 1.05 -9.36
C ALA A 758 -19.23 0.54 -7.92
N LEU A 759 -19.13 -0.78 -7.74
CA LEU A 759 -18.85 -1.39 -6.42
C LEU A 759 -17.45 -1.04 -5.94
N GLY A 760 -16.47 -1.04 -6.86
CA GLY A 760 -15.09 -0.69 -6.56
C GLY A 760 -14.94 0.75 -6.05
N ILE A 761 -15.67 1.69 -6.62
CA ILE A 761 -15.74 3.07 -6.11
C ILE A 761 -16.28 3.09 -4.68
N GLY A 762 -17.41 2.41 -4.41
CA GLY A 762 -18.01 2.39 -3.09
C GLY A 762 -17.12 1.71 -2.03
N TYR A 763 -16.53 0.56 -2.36
CA TYR A 763 -15.64 -0.15 -1.43
C TYR A 763 -14.29 0.54 -1.26
N GLY A 764 -13.75 1.18 -2.33
CA GLY A 764 -12.50 1.93 -2.27
C GLY A 764 -12.61 3.15 -1.36
N TRP A 765 -13.70 3.92 -1.51
CA TRP A 765 -14.01 5.06 -0.65
C TRP A 765 -14.24 4.64 0.82
N ALA A 766 -15.07 3.64 1.05
CA ALA A 766 -15.35 3.14 2.40
C ALA A 766 -14.10 2.49 3.04
N GLY A 767 -13.27 1.80 2.25
CA GLY A 767 -12.00 1.23 2.70
C GLY A 767 -11.00 2.31 3.12
N ALA A 768 -10.91 3.41 2.38
CA ALA A 768 -10.06 4.54 2.75
C ALA A 768 -10.45 5.12 4.13
N HIS A 769 -11.76 5.22 4.44
CA HIS A 769 -12.23 5.66 5.76
C HIS A 769 -11.87 4.70 6.89
N THR A 770 -11.70 3.41 6.62
CA THR A 770 -11.29 2.44 7.66
C THR A 770 -9.80 2.49 7.96
N ILE A 771 -8.99 3.01 7.02
CA ILE A 771 -7.54 3.12 7.13
C ILE A 771 -7.13 4.50 7.65
N ALA A 772 -7.85 5.55 7.26
CA ALA A 772 -7.61 6.91 7.69
C ALA A 772 -7.76 7.04 9.23
N GLY A 773 -6.80 7.70 9.87
CA GLY A 773 -6.87 8.04 11.30
C GLY A 773 -7.91 9.14 11.59
N GLU A 774 -8.14 9.43 12.85
CA GLU A 774 -9.10 10.47 13.31
C GLU A 774 -8.72 11.88 12.80
N GLU A 775 -7.45 12.12 12.58
CA GLU A 775 -6.92 13.42 12.14
C GLU A 775 -7.02 13.63 10.61
N MET A 776 -7.28 12.57 9.83
CA MET A 776 -7.28 12.65 8.37
C MET A 776 -8.70 12.83 7.83
N THR A 777 -8.98 13.97 7.21
CA THR A 777 -10.23 14.18 6.46
C THR A 777 -10.18 13.40 5.14
N VAL A 778 -11.08 12.43 4.99
CA VAL A 778 -11.10 11.58 3.79
C VAL A 778 -11.81 12.29 2.64
N SER A 779 -11.04 12.75 1.65
CA SER A 779 -11.54 13.35 0.42
C SER A 779 -11.56 12.35 -0.74
N LEU A 780 -12.72 12.19 -1.40
CA LEU A 780 -12.88 11.21 -2.50
C LEU A 780 -11.97 11.54 -3.69
N GLY A 781 -11.02 10.66 -3.98
CA GLY A 781 -10.19 10.70 -5.17
C GLY A 781 -10.77 9.83 -6.29
N MET A 782 -11.06 10.43 -7.45
CA MET A 782 -11.67 9.73 -8.60
C MET A 782 -10.71 9.65 -9.80
N PRO A 783 -9.96 8.55 -9.95
CA PRO A 783 -9.02 8.40 -11.07
C PRO A 783 -9.75 7.93 -12.35
N TRP A 784 -10.56 8.78 -12.95
CA TRP A 784 -11.39 8.46 -14.13
C TRP A 784 -10.65 7.78 -15.28
N PRO A 785 -9.43 8.23 -15.69
CA PRO A 785 -8.71 7.57 -16.78
C PRO A 785 -8.38 6.10 -16.46
N ARG A 786 -7.95 5.81 -15.21
CA ARG A 786 -7.63 4.44 -14.77
C ARG A 786 -8.90 3.57 -14.69
N LEU A 787 -10.03 4.12 -14.24
CA LEU A 787 -11.32 3.40 -14.18
C LEU A 787 -11.86 3.05 -15.56
N VAL A 788 -11.75 3.98 -16.53
CA VAL A 788 -12.12 3.73 -17.93
C VAL A 788 -11.23 2.65 -18.53
N LEU A 789 -9.93 2.67 -18.27
CA LEU A 789 -8.98 1.65 -18.71
C LEU A 789 -9.34 0.26 -18.14
N ILE A 790 -9.68 0.18 -16.86
CA ILE A 790 -10.12 -1.06 -16.19
C ILE A 790 -11.39 -1.61 -16.85
N ALA A 791 -12.39 -0.75 -17.11
CA ALA A 791 -13.63 -1.15 -17.79
C ALA A 791 -13.38 -1.64 -19.23
N ALA A 792 -12.50 -0.95 -19.95
CA ALA A 792 -12.09 -1.33 -21.31
C ALA A 792 -11.30 -2.65 -21.32
N ALA A 793 -10.42 -2.86 -20.35
CA ALA A 793 -9.68 -4.12 -20.18
C ALA A 793 -10.62 -5.28 -19.86
N ALA A 794 -11.62 -5.09 -18.99
CA ALA A 794 -12.62 -6.10 -18.69
C ALA A 794 -13.45 -6.49 -19.93
N LEU A 795 -13.88 -5.50 -20.72
CA LEU A 795 -14.59 -5.73 -21.99
C LEU A 795 -13.72 -6.50 -22.97
N SER A 796 -12.46 -6.10 -23.14
CA SER A 796 -11.49 -6.74 -24.01
C SER A 796 -11.24 -8.20 -23.59
N ALA A 797 -11.09 -8.44 -22.27
CA ALA A 797 -10.92 -9.78 -21.69
C ALA A 797 -12.11 -10.69 -22.00
N GLY A 798 -13.34 -10.19 -21.87
CA GLY A 798 -14.55 -10.93 -22.22
C GLY A 798 -14.64 -11.27 -23.73
N LEU A 799 -14.30 -10.31 -24.59
CA LEU A 799 -14.25 -10.52 -26.04
C LEU A 799 -13.17 -11.55 -26.42
N LEU A 800 -11.97 -11.45 -25.86
CA LEU A 800 -10.87 -12.41 -26.09
C LEU A 800 -11.24 -13.82 -25.61
N ALA A 801 -11.87 -13.94 -24.43
CA ALA A 801 -12.36 -15.20 -23.89
C ALA A 801 -13.38 -15.89 -24.83
N SER A 802 -14.12 -15.11 -25.64
CA SER A 802 -15.10 -15.64 -26.60
C SER A 802 -14.52 -16.17 -27.90
N LEU A 803 -13.26 -15.82 -28.26
CA LEU A 803 -12.70 -16.14 -29.59
C LEU A 803 -12.62 -17.64 -29.88
N LEU A 804 -12.10 -18.42 -28.92
CA LEU A 804 -11.98 -19.88 -29.08
C LEU A 804 -13.35 -20.59 -29.11
N PRO A 805 -14.27 -20.30 -28.16
CA PRO A 805 -15.63 -20.82 -28.22
C PRO A 805 -16.36 -20.47 -29.50
N ALA A 806 -16.32 -19.22 -29.95
CA ALA A 806 -16.97 -18.76 -31.18
C ALA A 806 -16.41 -19.46 -32.44
N ARG A 807 -15.08 -19.66 -32.49
CA ARG A 807 -14.47 -20.42 -33.58
C ARG A 807 -14.95 -21.90 -33.61
N ARG A 808 -15.02 -22.55 -32.44
CA ARG A 808 -15.51 -23.94 -32.32
C ARG A 808 -16.98 -24.04 -32.72
N ALA A 809 -17.87 -23.15 -32.24
CA ALA A 809 -19.29 -23.10 -32.63
C ALA A 809 -19.50 -23.03 -34.13
N SER A 810 -18.70 -22.21 -34.82
CA SER A 810 -18.85 -21.98 -36.27
C SER A 810 -18.30 -23.10 -37.16
N ARG A 811 -17.46 -24.01 -36.62
CA ARG A 811 -16.82 -25.13 -37.38
C ARG A 811 -17.62 -26.41 -37.32
N THR A 812 -18.55 -26.59 -36.40
CA THR A 812 -19.39 -27.79 -36.29
C THR A 812 -20.27 -27.93 -37.54
N ALA A 813 -20.22 -29.08 -38.23
CA ALA A 813 -21.05 -29.31 -39.41
C ALA A 813 -22.50 -29.54 -38.97
N PRO A 814 -23.51 -28.87 -39.59
CA PRO A 814 -24.90 -29.01 -39.20
C PRO A 814 -25.42 -30.45 -39.27
N ALA A 815 -25.08 -31.18 -40.35
CA ALA A 815 -25.49 -32.56 -40.56
C ALA A 815 -24.98 -33.51 -39.44
N LEU A 816 -23.72 -33.36 -38.99
CA LEU A 816 -23.16 -34.20 -37.93
C LEU A 816 -23.74 -33.88 -36.55
N ALA A 817 -24.07 -32.58 -36.27
CA ALA A 817 -24.63 -32.17 -35.00
C ALA A 817 -26.12 -32.56 -34.86
N LEU A 818 -26.85 -32.67 -35.95
CA LEU A 818 -28.26 -33.12 -35.99
C LEU A 818 -28.38 -34.67 -36.01
N ALA A 819 -27.34 -35.39 -36.45
CA ALA A 819 -27.31 -36.86 -36.50
C ALA A 819 -26.83 -37.49 -35.16
N GLN A 820 -26.37 -36.70 -34.18
CA GLN A 820 -26.02 -37.20 -32.84
C GLN A 820 -27.28 -37.19 -31.97
N GLU A 821 -28.03 -38.28 -31.92
CA GLU A 821 -29.08 -38.57 -30.93
C GLU A 821 -28.50 -38.92 -29.57
#